data_8aa490835483071f670b36be23fc336e
#
_entry.id   8aa490835483071f670b36be23fc336e
#
_cell.length_a   1.000
_cell.length_b   1.000
_cell.length_c   1.000
_cell.angle_alpha   90.00
_cell.angle_beta   90.00
_cell.angle_gamma   90.00
#
_symmetry.space_group_name_H-M   'P 1'
#
loop_
_entity.id
_entity.type
_entity.pdbx_description
1 polymer ?
#
loop_
_entity_poly.entity_id
_entity_poly.type
_entity_poly.pdbx_seq_one_letter_code
_entity_poly.pdbx_strand_id
1 'polypeptide(L)'
;MENRTPFVKLPQSTAGRSKNWRTLRAICLLLFMSISLTAYSQITVDLKDISLRASLKKIEQVSNYKFFYSESLPELSWKVSLNVRDVTIDQTMTRLLEGMELTYKKEQENVIVLIRKTQSKQLTKKVTGTVVDANGEPIIGASIVIKGESHGTITDFDGKFALPDVPEKAVLTISYIGYKTVNLATTDQTLVKVVLEEDSKMIDEVVVVGYGVQSQKLVTTSISKVKMENIDQGNDYNPIKMLQGRVAGVNISSASGTPGETPNITVRGIGSVSGGSSPLYVVDGIPSEKYPNLNPNDIESMEVLKDASAAAIYGSRANAGVVLITTKSGQQGKTKIEVSGRYGFASLASDIEMANSTEYMNTMQAAIDNYNVQMGTNLQLYIPSQIQETDWVKEISRKNSKTGAGSISISGGNEKTTFFASLGANTQEGYLNKSKYDQYNMRAKFSHKINSIFKLNMNLAGSASRSDLLEETSTSLKVLRTAREEQPWYSPYKEDGTSYKVNGTDILRHNPLMLINEEDWVAKKYQLSGVFSIDVTPFKGFKYTPTVSAYGILDNVSKKLSDKHDARKNSSGWGALAQQKDQSFRYVIDNVFSYNNEWNKLIYSVMLGHSFEKYTYEQFGAKSDNSVSYTHLRAHETDQ
;
A
#
# COMPACT_ATOMS: atom_id res chain seq x y z
N MET A 1 58.07 8.38 43.66
CA MET A 1 58.48 9.17 42.51
C MET A 1 57.41 8.97 41.47
N GLU A 2 56.71 10.04 41.24
CA GLU A 2 55.59 10.16 40.28
C GLU A 2 56.03 9.82 38.86
N ASN A 3 55.15 9.14 38.13
CA ASN A 3 55.11 9.31 36.67
C ASN A 3 53.68 9.18 36.17
N ARG A 4 53.16 10.33 35.76
CA ARG A 4 51.89 10.57 35.14
C ARG A 4 51.92 10.04 33.71
N THR A 5 50.95 9.21 33.35
CA THR A 5 50.66 8.87 31.95
C THR A 5 49.81 9.98 31.32
N PRO A 6 50.09 10.42 30.07
CA PRO A 6 49.32 11.46 29.41
C PRO A 6 48.05 10.88 28.74
N PHE A 7 46.93 11.55 29.01
CA PHE A 7 45.66 11.37 28.28
C PHE A 7 45.87 11.67 26.80
N VAL A 8 45.66 10.68 25.95
CA VAL A 8 45.54 10.86 24.51
C VAL A 8 44.12 11.35 24.22
N LYS A 9 44.00 12.62 23.83
CA LYS A 9 42.78 13.19 23.27
C LYS A 9 42.52 12.54 21.89
N LEU A 10 41.40 11.82 21.77
CA LEU A 10 40.85 11.41 20.49
C LEU A 10 40.49 12.65 19.65
N PRO A 11 40.79 12.67 18.35
CA PRO A 11 40.38 13.77 17.48
C PRO A 11 38.86 13.75 17.32
N GLN A 12 38.23 14.85 17.68
CA GLN A 12 36.83 15.11 17.34
C GLN A 12 36.72 15.16 15.82
N SER A 13 36.04 14.19 15.25
CA SER A 13 35.62 14.26 13.87
C SER A 13 34.66 15.43 13.70
N THR A 14 35.10 16.50 13.08
CA THR A 14 34.26 17.57 12.54
C THR A 14 33.42 17.02 11.38
N ALA A 15 32.34 16.33 11.71
CA ALA A 15 31.30 16.08 10.75
C ALA A 15 30.70 17.44 10.38
N GLY A 16 31.04 17.92 9.21
CA GLY A 16 30.44 19.10 8.59
C GLY A 16 28.93 18.93 8.53
N ARG A 17 28.23 19.50 9.51
CA ARG A 17 26.78 19.68 9.45
C ARG A 17 26.48 20.58 8.27
N SER A 18 25.96 19.98 7.19
CA SER A 18 25.52 20.72 6.03
C SER A 18 24.54 21.83 6.48
N LYS A 19 24.79 23.06 6.01
CA LYS A 19 23.93 24.24 6.22
C LYS A 19 22.46 23.97 5.85
N ASN A 20 22.23 22.97 5.02
CA ASN A 20 20.89 22.61 4.51
C ASN A 20 19.95 21.97 5.57
N TRP A 21 20.46 21.37 6.62
CA TRP A 21 19.60 20.82 7.69
C TRP A 21 19.03 21.90 8.60
N ARG A 22 19.77 23.00 8.83
CA ARG A 22 19.26 24.14 9.60
C ARG A 22 18.18 24.90 8.86
N THR A 23 18.30 25.03 7.54
CA THR A 23 17.27 25.63 6.68
C THR A 23 16.03 24.73 6.57
N LEU A 24 16.20 23.41 6.47
CA LEU A 24 15.06 22.47 6.45
C LEU A 24 14.30 22.46 7.79
N ARG A 25 15.00 22.51 8.92
CA ARG A 25 14.38 22.64 10.25
C ARG A 25 13.67 23.98 10.43
N ALA A 26 14.25 25.07 9.92
CA ALA A 26 13.62 26.39 9.96
C ALA A 26 12.36 26.45 9.07
N ILE A 27 12.38 25.81 7.91
CA ILE A 27 11.21 25.71 7.01
C ILE A 27 10.13 24.82 7.64
N CYS A 28 10.49 23.69 8.25
CA CYS A 28 9.52 22.84 8.97
C CYS A 28 8.94 23.53 10.21
N LEU A 29 9.73 24.30 10.95
CA LEU A 29 9.26 25.10 12.08
C LEU A 29 8.36 26.27 11.63
N LEU A 30 8.68 26.92 10.52
CA LEU A 30 7.84 27.95 9.91
C LEU A 30 6.54 27.38 9.34
N LEU A 31 6.59 26.20 8.73
CA LEU A 31 5.38 25.47 8.30
C LEU A 31 4.52 24.99 9.49
N PHE A 32 5.13 24.55 10.58
CA PHE A 32 4.40 24.17 11.80
C PHE A 32 3.83 25.39 12.54
N MET A 33 4.52 26.52 12.48
CA MET A 33 4.03 27.79 13.04
C MET A 33 2.92 28.43 12.20
N SER A 34 2.84 28.14 10.88
CA SER A 34 1.78 28.64 10.00
C SER A 34 0.47 27.84 10.12
N ILE A 35 0.47 26.64 10.71
CA ILE A 35 -0.72 25.81 10.93
C ILE A 35 -1.43 26.15 12.25
N SER A 36 -0.82 26.98 13.12
CA SER A 36 -1.34 27.27 14.47
C SER A 36 -2.05 28.63 14.60
N LEU A 37 -2.34 29.34 13.51
CA LEU A 37 -2.98 30.65 13.54
C LEU A 37 -4.29 30.68 12.74
N THR A 38 -5.20 29.75 13.00
CA THR A 38 -6.62 30.08 12.93
C THR A 38 -7.03 30.70 14.27
N ALA A 39 -6.59 31.94 14.50
CA ALA A 39 -7.17 32.77 15.53
C ALA A 39 -8.62 33.04 15.10
N TYR A 40 -9.57 32.26 15.62
CA TYR A 40 -10.96 32.68 15.60
C TYR A 40 -11.02 34.03 16.31
N SER A 41 -11.29 35.10 15.56
CA SER A 41 -11.51 36.44 16.13
C SER A 41 -12.69 36.33 17.08
N GLN A 42 -12.44 36.25 18.37
CA GLN A 42 -13.45 36.30 19.42
C GLN A 42 -13.88 37.74 19.58
N ILE A 43 -15.18 37.97 19.57
CA ILE A 43 -15.78 39.31 19.63
C ILE A 43 -16.33 39.54 21.03
N THR A 44 -15.89 40.63 21.63
CA THR A 44 -16.45 41.15 22.90
C THR A 44 -17.00 42.55 22.62
N VAL A 45 -18.30 42.71 22.73
CA VAL A 45 -18.97 44.01 22.51
C VAL A 45 -20.17 44.17 23.42
N ASP A 46 -20.34 45.38 23.97
CA ASP A 46 -21.49 45.81 24.73
C ASP A 46 -22.19 46.96 23.98
N LEU A 47 -23.40 46.69 23.50
CA LEU A 47 -24.25 47.61 22.75
C LEU A 47 -25.50 47.86 23.55
N LYS A 48 -25.82 49.12 23.84
CA LYS A 48 -27.03 49.49 24.58
C LYS A 48 -27.83 50.55 23.80
N ASP A 49 -29.03 50.19 23.37
CA ASP A 49 -30.01 51.04 22.75
C ASP A 49 -29.45 51.92 21.59
N ILE A 50 -28.66 51.32 20.71
CA ILE A 50 -28.07 52.00 19.54
C ILE A 50 -28.63 51.39 18.26
N SER A 51 -28.64 52.18 17.16
CA SER A 51 -29.15 51.68 15.88
C SER A 51 -28.36 50.49 15.36
N LEU A 52 -29.02 49.59 14.62
CA LEU A 52 -28.37 48.43 13.99
C LEU A 52 -27.15 48.87 13.15
N ARG A 53 -27.26 49.96 12.38
CA ARG A 53 -26.15 50.58 11.64
C ARG A 53 -24.96 50.92 12.54
N ALA A 54 -25.20 51.56 13.67
CA ALA A 54 -24.15 51.91 14.62
C ALA A 54 -23.55 50.67 15.30
N SER A 55 -24.37 49.64 15.51
CA SER A 55 -23.94 48.35 16.07
C SER A 55 -23.00 47.60 15.13
N LEU A 56 -23.35 47.51 13.85
CA LEU A 56 -22.48 46.92 12.83
C LEU A 56 -21.15 47.65 12.74
N LYS A 57 -21.15 48.98 12.74
CA LYS A 57 -19.94 49.81 12.70
C LYS A 57 -19.07 49.62 13.95
N LYS A 58 -19.65 49.39 15.12
CA LYS A 58 -18.91 49.06 16.35
C LYS A 58 -18.31 47.66 16.27
N ILE A 59 -19.02 46.68 15.71
CA ILE A 59 -18.50 45.32 15.51
C ILE A 59 -17.34 45.31 14.49
N GLU A 60 -17.40 46.15 13.43
CA GLU A 60 -16.28 46.36 12.51
C GLU A 60 -15.03 46.89 13.20
N GLN A 61 -15.17 47.71 14.23
CA GLN A 61 -14.03 48.29 14.97
C GLN A 61 -13.34 47.29 15.90
N VAL A 62 -14.06 46.28 16.38
CA VAL A 62 -13.55 45.28 17.34
C VAL A 62 -13.32 43.94 16.70
N SER A 63 -13.52 43.84 15.38
CA SER A 63 -13.33 42.59 14.62
C SER A 63 -12.68 42.87 13.26
N ASN A 64 -12.20 41.83 12.59
CA ASN A 64 -11.64 41.94 11.24
C ASN A 64 -12.68 41.85 10.12
N TYR A 65 -14.00 41.90 10.46
CA TYR A 65 -15.09 41.75 9.50
C TYR A 65 -15.55 43.09 8.96
N LYS A 66 -15.98 43.12 7.66
CA LYS A 66 -16.59 44.21 6.96
C LYS A 66 -18.04 43.86 6.65
N PHE A 67 -18.97 44.82 6.88
CA PHE A 67 -20.39 44.63 6.63
C PHE A 67 -20.85 45.39 5.41
N PHE A 68 -21.54 44.72 4.51
CA PHE A 68 -22.20 45.29 3.35
C PHE A 68 -23.69 45.12 3.48
N TYR A 69 -24.43 46.19 3.29
CA TYR A 69 -25.89 46.23 3.36
C TYR A 69 -26.45 47.31 2.46
N SER A 70 -27.70 47.15 2.01
CA SER A 70 -28.39 48.22 1.27
C SER A 70 -28.81 49.33 2.23
N GLU A 71 -28.51 50.55 1.87
CA GLU A 71 -28.95 51.76 2.60
C GLU A 71 -30.46 51.89 2.70
N SER A 72 -31.22 51.19 1.85
CA SER A 72 -32.70 51.20 1.83
C SER A 72 -33.35 50.26 2.86
N LEU A 73 -32.56 49.54 3.69
CA LEU A 73 -33.13 48.67 4.72
C LEU A 73 -33.63 49.46 5.91
N PRO A 74 -34.97 49.47 6.21
CA PRO A 74 -35.54 50.21 7.33
C PRO A 74 -35.01 49.76 8.69
N GLU A 75 -34.65 48.49 8.80
CA GLU A 75 -34.14 47.83 10.00
C GLU A 75 -32.80 48.42 10.48
N LEU A 76 -32.08 49.13 9.63
CA LEU A 76 -30.81 49.79 9.99
C LEU A 76 -31.00 50.88 11.06
N SER A 77 -32.20 51.47 11.15
CA SER A 77 -32.55 52.48 12.15
C SER A 77 -33.06 51.88 13.47
N TRP A 78 -33.37 50.57 13.49
CA TRP A 78 -33.89 49.92 14.69
C TRP A 78 -32.85 49.88 15.80
N LYS A 79 -33.30 50.15 17.02
CA LYS A 79 -32.44 50.12 18.19
C LYS A 79 -32.24 48.70 18.68
N VAL A 80 -30.98 48.32 18.91
CA VAL A 80 -30.57 47.00 19.36
C VAL A 80 -29.70 47.10 20.60
N SER A 81 -29.82 46.11 21.45
CA SER A 81 -28.96 45.93 22.62
C SER A 81 -28.37 44.54 22.58
N LEU A 82 -27.05 44.43 22.68
CA LEU A 82 -26.34 43.15 22.62
C LEU A 82 -25.13 43.20 23.55
N ASN A 83 -25.04 42.25 24.47
CA ASN A 83 -23.86 42.07 25.30
C ASN A 83 -23.31 40.67 25.07
N VAL A 84 -22.14 40.60 24.46
CA VAL A 84 -21.44 39.36 24.16
C VAL A 84 -19.98 39.47 24.55
N ARG A 85 -19.42 38.37 25.09
CA ARG A 85 -18.03 38.25 25.46
C ARG A 85 -17.46 36.96 24.90
N ASP A 86 -16.32 37.07 24.23
CA ASP A 86 -15.54 35.96 23.69
C ASP A 86 -16.35 35.00 22.81
N VAL A 87 -17.21 35.54 21.92
CA VAL A 87 -18.04 34.76 21.00
C VAL A 87 -17.59 34.89 19.54
N THR A 88 -17.94 33.93 18.71
CA THR A 88 -17.64 33.99 17.27
C THR A 88 -18.54 35.02 16.56
N ILE A 89 -18.11 35.46 15.37
CA ILE A 89 -18.92 36.39 14.55
C ILE A 89 -20.32 35.82 14.23
N ASP A 90 -20.42 34.50 14.00
CA ASP A 90 -21.70 33.86 13.69
C ASP A 90 -22.66 33.91 14.89
N GLN A 91 -22.15 33.68 16.08
CA GLN A 91 -22.96 33.80 17.30
C GLN A 91 -23.34 35.25 17.56
N THR A 92 -22.47 36.21 17.28
CA THR A 92 -22.74 37.64 17.40
C THR A 92 -23.83 38.06 16.43
N MET A 93 -23.72 37.67 15.14
CA MET A 93 -24.71 38.04 14.11
C MET A 93 -26.07 37.38 14.32
N THR A 94 -26.09 36.11 14.74
CA THR A 94 -27.33 35.40 15.05
C THR A 94 -28.11 36.11 16.16
N ARG A 95 -27.44 36.52 17.24
CA ARG A 95 -28.08 37.25 18.36
C ARG A 95 -28.44 38.69 17.99
N LEU A 96 -27.61 39.37 17.18
CA LEU A 96 -27.85 40.74 16.75
C LEU A 96 -29.08 40.88 15.85
N LEU A 97 -29.31 39.87 14.97
CA LEU A 97 -30.41 39.85 14.00
C LEU A 97 -31.63 39.06 14.49
N GLU A 98 -31.63 38.62 15.75
CA GLU A 98 -32.73 37.88 16.34
C GLU A 98 -34.00 38.75 16.38
N GLY A 99 -35.11 38.23 15.87
CA GLY A 99 -36.38 38.97 15.77
C GLY A 99 -36.49 39.92 14.57
N MET A 100 -35.50 39.99 13.68
CA MET A 100 -35.51 40.79 12.46
C MET A 100 -35.74 39.91 11.22
N GLU A 101 -36.35 40.50 10.18
CA GLU A 101 -36.50 39.88 8.87
C GLU A 101 -35.19 39.95 8.04
N LEU A 102 -34.07 39.99 8.71
CA LEU A 102 -32.74 40.03 8.13
C LEU A 102 -31.99 38.74 8.44
N THR A 103 -31.17 38.31 7.47
CA THR A 103 -30.16 37.27 7.64
C THR A 103 -28.85 37.78 7.04
N TYR A 104 -27.77 37.00 7.19
CA TYR A 104 -26.48 37.37 6.65
C TYR A 104 -25.86 36.22 5.87
N LYS A 105 -25.01 36.59 4.92
CA LYS A 105 -24.20 35.64 4.14
C LYS A 105 -22.73 36.05 4.19
N LYS A 106 -21.83 35.11 4.38
CA LYS A 106 -20.39 35.33 4.25
C LYS A 106 -20.00 35.11 2.80
N GLU A 107 -19.46 36.16 2.16
CA GLU A 107 -19.03 36.08 0.74
C GLU A 107 -17.51 35.80 0.58
N GLN A 108 -16.69 36.28 1.54
CA GLN A 108 -15.24 36.04 1.61
C GLN A 108 -14.83 35.89 3.07
N GLU A 109 -13.58 35.55 3.35
CA GLU A 109 -13.11 35.26 4.73
C GLU A 109 -13.51 36.33 5.77
N ASN A 110 -13.62 37.62 5.40
CA ASN A 110 -13.91 38.71 6.31
C ASN A 110 -15.03 39.64 5.83
N VAL A 111 -15.88 39.21 4.89
CA VAL A 111 -16.98 40.01 4.33
C VAL A 111 -18.34 39.40 4.67
N ILE A 112 -19.21 40.18 5.31
CA ILE A 112 -20.57 39.78 5.68
C ILE A 112 -21.57 40.70 4.97
N VAL A 113 -22.49 40.09 4.22
CA VAL A 113 -23.54 40.79 3.51
C VAL A 113 -24.87 40.56 4.23
N LEU A 114 -25.58 41.64 4.62
CA LEU A 114 -26.94 41.54 5.17
C LEU A 114 -27.96 41.47 4.03
N ILE A 115 -28.83 40.48 4.10
CA ILE A 115 -29.90 40.26 3.13
C ILE A 115 -31.25 40.09 3.88
N ARG A 116 -32.36 40.47 3.24
CA ARG A 116 -33.68 40.13 3.76
C ARG A 116 -33.93 38.63 3.70
N LYS A 117 -34.55 38.09 4.76
CA LYS A 117 -35.14 36.75 4.70
C LYS A 117 -36.26 36.79 3.65
N THR A 118 -35.96 36.35 2.44
CA THR A 118 -36.97 36.15 1.41
C THR A 118 -37.81 34.95 1.84
N GLN A 119 -38.95 35.18 2.46
CA GLN A 119 -40.01 34.20 2.52
C GLN A 119 -40.57 34.07 1.09
N SER A 120 -39.92 33.26 0.25
CA SER A 120 -40.63 32.67 -0.86
C SER A 120 -41.57 31.64 -0.21
N LYS A 121 -42.84 31.97 -0.11
CA LYS A 121 -43.91 31.01 0.09
C LYS A 121 -43.95 30.16 -1.18
N GLN A 122 -42.97 29.23 -1.30
CA GLN A 122 -43.02 28.19 -2.32
C GLN A 122 -44.27 27.37 -2.02
N LEU A 123 -45.22 27.40 -2.91
CA LEU A 123 -46.35 26.48 -2.88
C LEU A 123 -45.78 25.07 -2.91
N THR A 124 -45.79 24.41 -1.77
CA THR A 124 -45.38 23.01 -1.64
C THR A 124 -46.61 22.12 -1.76
N LYS A 125 -46.45 20.98 -2.38
CA LYS A 125 -47.50 19.96 -2.50
C LYS A 125 -47.02 18.63 -1.97
N LYS A 126 -47.96 17.78 -1.54
CA LYS A 126 -47.67 16.40 -1.19
C LYS A 126 -47.71 15.57 -2.50
N VAL A 127 -46.59 14.91 -2.83
CA VAL A 127 -46.53 13.99 -3.96
C VAL A 127 -46.61 12.57 -3.43
N THR A 128 -47.51 11.78 -3.99
CA THR A 128 -47.66 10.35 -3.68
C THR A 128 -47.48 9.56 -4.96
N GLY A 129 -47.05 8.32 -4.85
CA GLY A 129 -46.87 7.50 -6.03
C GLY A 129 -46.54 6.03 -5.73
N THR A 130 -46.38 5.29 -6.77
CA THR A 130 -46.00 3.86 -6.70
C THR A 130 -44.82 3.62 -7.62
N VAL A 131 -43.83 2.91 -7.12
CA VAL A 131 -42.64 2.48 -7.88
C VAL A 131 -42.76 0.99 -8.15
N VAL A 132 -42.70 0.61 -9.41
CA VAL A 132 -42.80 -0.78 -9.87
C VAL A 132 -41.68 -1.11 -10.85
N ASP A 133 -41.42 -2.38 -11.06
CA ASP A 133 -40.49 -2.86 -12.09
C ASP A 133 -41.19 -2.94 -13.48
N ALA A 134 -40.47 -3.42 -14.49
CA ALA A 134 -40.99 -3.62 -15.85
C ALA A 134 -42.12 -4.67 -15.93
N ASN A 135 -42.22 -5.59 -14.98
CA ASN A 135 -43.26 -6.62 -14.89
C ASN A 135 -44.49 -6.13 -14.10
N GLY A 136 -44.40 -4.96 -13.46
CA GLY A 136 -45.45 -4.37 -12.64
C GLY A 136 -45.38 -4.80 -11.16
N GLU A 137 -44.30 -5.46 -10.73
CA GLU A 137 -44.08 -5.83 -9.32
C GLU A 137 -43.62 -4.62 -8.50
N PRO A 138 -44.12 -4.43 -7.25
CA PRO A 138 -43.76 -3.30 -6.41
C PRO A 138 -42.29 -3.36 -5.96
N ILE A 139 -41.56 -2.25 -6.09
CA ILE A 139 -40.19 -2.12 -5.61
C ILE A 139 -40.20 -1.54 -4.19
N ILE A 140 -39.80 -2.35 -3.23
CA ILE A 140 -39.77 -2.01 -1.79
C ILE A 140 -38.43 -1.33 -1.46
N GLY A 141 -38.45 -0.20 -0.73
CA GLY A 141 -37.25 0.50 -0.30
C GLY A 141 -36.57 1.34 -1.38
N ALA A 142 -37.24 1.62 -2.50
CA ALA A 142 -36.73 2.56 -3.49
C ALA A 142 -36.62 3.96 -2.87
N SER A 143 -35.50 4.65 -3.10
CA SER A 143 -35.23 6.00 -2.61
C SER A 143 -35.80 7.05 -3.53
N ILE A 144 -36.57 8.00 -2.98
CA ILE A 144 -37.14 9.14 -3.67
C ILE A 144 -36.62 10.41 -3.01
N VAL A 145 -35.81 11.21 -3.70
CA VAL A 145 -35.16 12.41 -3.17
C VAL A 145 -35.42 13.60 -4.10
N ILE A 146 -35.64 14.79 -3.56
CA ILE A 146 -35.70 16.04 -4.33
C ILE A 146 -34.27 16.36 -4.83
N LYS A 147 -34.11 16.51 -6.14
CA LYS A 147 -32.80 16.77 -6.75
C LYS A 147 -32.17 18.06 -6.22
N GLY A 148 -31.00 17.92 -5.57
CA GLY A 148 -30.28 19.04 -4.98
C GLY A 148 -30.60 19.32 -3.52
N GLU A 149 -31.49 18.55 -2.89
CA GLU A 149 -31.85 18.64 -1.48
C GLU A 149 -31.60 17.31 -0.76
N SER A 150 -31.53 17.36 0.57
CA SER A 150 -31.47 16.14 1.41
C SER A 150 -32.86 15.61 1.81
N HIS A 151 -33.94 16.23 1.30
CA HIS A 151 -35.30 15.85 1.62
C HIS A 151 -35.79 14.72 0.72
N GLY A 152 -36.22 13.62 1.31
CA GLY A 152 -36.62 12.41 0.59
C GLY A 152 -37.42 11.43 1.43
N THR A 153 -37.87 10.35 0.79
CA THR A 153 -38.60 9.22 1.40
C THR A 153 -38.20 7.90 0.72
N ILE A 154 -38.70 6.79 1.23
CA ILE A 154 -38.54 5.46 0.64
C ILE A 154 -39.92 4.83 0.37
N THR A 155 -40.00 3.87 -0.55
CA THR A 155 -41.22 3.09 -0.81
C THR A 155 -41.48 2.06 0.27
N ASP A 156 -42.78 1.84 0.56
CA ASP A 156 -43.28 0.80 1.46
C ASP A 156 -43.35 -0.61 0.79
N PHE A 157 -43.96 -1.57 1.49
CA PHE A 157 -44.11 -2.95 1.02
C PHE A 157 -44.97 -3.10 -0.25
N ASP A 158 -45.84 -2.13 -0.54
CA ASP A 158 -46.64 -2.09 -1.77
C ASP A 158 -45.99 -1.23 -2.87
N GLY A 159 -44.73 -0.82 -2.68
CA GLY A 159 -44.03 0.09 -3.58
C GLY A 159 -44.55 1.51 -3.55
N LYS A 160 -45.40 1.90 -2.59
CA LYS A 160 -45.97 3.23 -2.47
C LYS A 160 -45.07 4.16 -1.71
N PHE A 161 -45.10 5.46 -2.08
CA PHE A 161 -44.40 6.51 -1.35
C PHE A 161 -45.26 7.73 -1.16
N ALA A 162 -44.96 8.53 -0.15
CA ALA A 162 -45.55 9.84 0.11
C ALA A 162 -44.43 10.78 0.52
N LEU A 163 -44.22 11.86 -0.25
CA LEU A 163 -43.25 12.89 0.02
C LEU A 163 -44.01 14.22 0.24
N PRO A 164 -44.07 14.73 1.48
CA PRO A 164 -44.65 16.05 1.77
C PRO A 164 -43.69 17.16 1.32
N ASP A 165 -44.19 18.38 1.30
CA ASP A 165 -43.43 19.62 1.11
C ASP A 165 -42.59 19.70 -0.16
N VAL A 166 -43.04 19.10 -1.25
CA VAL A 166 -42.36 19.12 -2.56
C VAL A 166 -42.66 20.46 -3.26
N PRO A 167 -41.65 21.24 -3.69
CA PRO A 167 -41.82 22.43 -4.50
C PRO A 167 -42.53 22.15 -5.84
N GLU A 168 -43.34 23.05 -6.32
CA GLU A 168 -44.19 22.87 -7.53
C GLU A 168 -43.42 22.49 -8.80
N LYS A 169 -42.18 22.94 -8.91
CA LYS A 169 -41.29 22.65 -10.06
C LYS A 169 -40.10 21.78 -9.68
N ALA A 170 -40.24 20.93 -8.66
CA ALA A 170 -39.15 20.04 -8.24
C ALA A 170 -38.94 18.87 -9.21
N VAL A 171 -37.72 18.38 -9.27
CA VAL A 171 -37.39 17.12 -9.95
C VAL A 171 -37.14 16.07 -8.87
N LEU A 172 -37.90 14.99 -8.88
CA LEU A 172 -37.67 13.84 -8.01
C LEU A 172 -36.67 12.89 -8.69
N THR A 173 -35.65 12.51 -7.95
CA THR A 173 -34.70 11.45 -8.33
C THR A 173 -35.12 10.17 -7.62
N ILE A 174 -35.53 9.16 -8.39
CA ILE A 174 -35.97 7.87 -7.91
C ILE A 174 -34.89 6.84 -8.25
N SER A 175 -34.38 6.15 -7.25
CA SER A 175 -33.30 5.17 -7.42
C SER A 175 -33.52 3.93 -6.55
N TYR A 176 -33.11 2.79 -7.06
CA TYR A 176 -33.06 1.53 -6.32
C TYR A 176 -31.86 0.70 -6.79
N ILE A 177 -31.31 -0.13 -5.91
CA ILE A 177 -30.14 -0.97 -6.24
C ILE A 177 -30.53 -1.96 -7.34
N GLY A 178 -29.82 -1.94 -8.46
CA GLY A 178 -30.10 -2.82 -9.61
C GLY A 178 -31.01 -2.21 -10.66
N TYR A 179 -31.44 -0.97 -10.51
CA TYR A 179 -32.34 -0.29 -11.45
C TYR A 179 -31.75 1.04 -11.92
N LYS A 180 -32.12 1.46 -13.14
CA LYS A 180 -31.74 2.76 -13.68
C LYS A 180 -32.41 3.87 -12.90
N THR A 181 -31.64 4.88 -12.50
CA THR A 181 -32.16 6.07 -11.82
C THR A 181 -33.06 6.85 -12.77
N VAL A 182 -34.28 7.16 -12.32
CA VAL A 182 -35.27 7.95 -13.06
C VAL A 182 -35.38 9.34 -12.42
N ASN A 183 -35.30 10.39 -13.25
CA ASN A 183 -35.56 11.76 -12.84
C ASN A 183 -36.92 12.19 -13.36
N LEU A 184 -37.83 12.57 -12.45
CA LEU A 184 -39.21 12.93 -12.77
C LEU A 184 -39.51 14.36 -12.35
N ALA A 185 -39.96 15.20 -13.28
CA ALA A 185 -40.41 16.55 -12.98
C ALA A 185 -41.84 16.50 -12.43
N THR A 186 -42.09 17.17 -11.27
CA THR A 186 -43.39 17.21 -10.59
C THR A 186 -44.22 18.38 -11.08
N THR A 187 -44.57 18.44 -12.39
CA THR A 187 -45.33 19.59 -12.88
C THR A 187 -46.78 19.51 -12.45
N ASP A 188 -47.72 18.83 -12.79
CA ASP A 188 -49.13 18.95 -12.38
C ASP A 188 -49.76 17.73 -11.68
N GLN A 189 -48.95 16.68 -11.46
CA GLN A 189 -49.46 15.42 -10.93
C GLN A 189 -49.11 15.25 -9.45
N THR A 190 -50.13 14.98 -8.62
CA THR A 190 -50.00 14.59 -7.22
C THR A 190 -49.88 13.07 -7.03
N LEU A 191 -50.23 12.27 -8.06
CA LEU A 191 -50.12 10.82 -8.06
C LEU A 191 -49.25 10.37 -9.25
N VAL A 192 -48.16 9.67 -8.96
CA VAL A 192 -47.16 9.30 -9.95
C VAL A 192 -46.92 7.78 -9.94
N LYS A 193 -47.01 7.13 -11.09
CA LYS A 193 -46.57 5.76 -11.26
C LYS A 193 -45.22 5.77 -11.96
N VAL A 194 -44.18 5.26 -11.28
CA VAL A 194 -42.81 5.18 -11.80
C VAL A 194 -42.49 3.73 -12.09
N VAL A 195 -42.08 3.45 -13.32
CA VAL A 195 -41.55 2.14 -13.72
C VAL A 195 -40.03 2.28 -13.74
N LEU A 196 -39.33 1.51 -12.93
CA LEU A 196 -37.88 1.40 -12.99
C LEU A 196 -37.51 0.26 -13.93
N GLU A 197 -36.65 0.53 -14.89
CA GLU A 197 -36.04 -0.49 -15.72
C GLU A 197 -34.83 -1.05 -14.98
N GLU A 198 -34.67 -2.38 -15.02
CA GLU A 198 -33.43 -2.99 -14.52
C GLU A 198 -32.23 -2.35 -15.21
N ASP A 199 -31.26 -1.93 -14.42
CA ASP A 199 -29.99 -1.50 -14.99
C ASP A 199 -29.21 -2.75 -15.37
N SER A 200 -29.44 -3.24 -16.59
CA SER A 200 -28.68 -4.34 -17.20
C SER A 200 -27.18 -4.01 -17.35
N LYS A 201 -26.79 -2.77 -16.98
CA LYS A 201 -25.42 -2.37 -16.71
C LYS A 201 -25.04 -2.50 -15.23
N MET A 202 -25.78 -3.26 -14.39
CA MET A 202 -25.10 -3.85 -13.25
C MET A 202 -23.92 -4.58 -13.84
N ILE A 203 -22.75 -4.03 -13.59
CA ILE A 203 -21.48 -4.65 -13.90
C ILE A 203 -21.55 -6.00 -13.22
N ASP A 204 -21.97 -7.03 -13.96
CA ASP A 204 -21.80 -8.41 -13.54
C ASP A 204 -20.33 -8.49 -13.14
N GLU A 205 -20.08 -8.77 -11.88
CA GLU A 205 -18.70 -8.85 -11.39
C GLU A 205 -17.98 -9.84 -12.30
N VAL A 206 -17.07 -9.31 -13.10
CA VAL A 206 -16.34 -10.09 -14.08
C VAL A 206 -15.09 -10.66 -13.44
N VAL A 207 -14.80 -11.90 -13.75
CA VAL A 207 -13.62 -12.62 -13.29
C VAL A 207 -12.74 -12.88 -14.50
N VAL A 208 -11.44 -12.64 -14.36
CA VAL A 208 -10.48 -13.01 -15.40
C VAL A 208 -10.31 -14.53 -15.38
N VAL A 209 -10.63 -15.18 -16.50
CA VAL A 209 -10.47 -16.63 -16.66
C VAL A 209 -9.51 -16.83 -17.83
N GLY A 210 -8.25 -16.99 -17.51
CA GLY A 210 -7.22 -17.23 -18.49
C GLY A 210 -7.08 -16.13 -19.54
N TYR A 211 -7.39 -16.45 -20.80
CA TYR A 211 -7.34 -15.50 -21.90
C TYR A 211 -8.64 -14.71 -22.11
N GLY A 212 -9.60 -14.80 -21.18
CA GLY A 212 -10.89 -14.13 -21.30
C GLY A 212 -11.40 -13.56 -19.99
N VAL A 213 -12.47 -12.79 -20.10
CA VAL A 213 -13.21 -12.24 -18.96
C VAL A 213 -14.61 -12.84 -19.01
N GLN A 214 -15.07 -13.45 -17.92
CA GLN A 214 -16.41 -14.03 -17.81
C GLN A 214 -17.16 -13.39 -16.65
N SER A 215 -18.49 -13.33 -16.75
CA SER A 215 -19.32 -12.96 -15.61
C SER A 215 -19.15 -13.99 -14.48
N GLN A 216 -18.97 -13.52 -13.25
CA GLN A 216 -18.81 -14.38 -12.08
C GLN A 216 -19.97 -15.37 -11.92
N LYS A 217 -21.17 -15.00 -12.34
CA LYS A 217 -22.36 -15.86 -12.32
C LYS A 217 -22.26 -17.08 -13.24
N LEU A 218 -21.45 -16.99 -14.30
CA LEU A 218 -21.25 -18.06 -15.29
C LEU A 218 -20.04 -18.94 -14.98
N VAL A 219 -19.25 -18.58 -13.99
CA VAL A 219 -18.03 -19.31 -13.61
C VAL A 219 -18.41 -20.45 -12.68
N THR A 220 -18.23 -21.68 -13.17
CA THR A 220 -18.48 -22.92 -12.41
C THR A 220 -17.28 -23.39 -11.59
N THR A 221 -16.13 -22.72 -11.75
CA THR A 221 -14.86 -23.08 -11.09
C THR A 221 -14.64 -22.27 -9.82
N SER A 222 -13.88 -22.84 -8.86
CA SER A 222 -13.59 -22.17 -7.58
C SER A 222 -12.53 -21.08 -7.76
N ILE A 223 -12.99 -19.86 -8.01
CA ILE A 223 -12.15 -18.65 -8.09
C ILE A 223 -12.44 -17.78 -6.88
N SER A 224 -11.38 -17.33 -6.21
CA SER A 224 -11.49 -16.32 -5.15
C SER A 224 -10.89 -15.02 -5.64
N LYS A 225 -11.70 -13.97 -5.68
CA LYS A 225 -11.30 -12.62 -6.07
C LYS A 225 -11.19 -11.72 -4.85
N VAL A 226 -10.11 -10.98 -4.78
CA VAL A 226 -9.85 -9.97 -3.74
C VAL A 226 -9.55 -8.65 -4.43
N LYS A 227 -10.39 -7.64 -4.19
CA LYS A 227 -10.16 -6.27 -4.66
C LYS A 227 -9.27 -5.54 -3.67
N MET A 228 -8.21 -4.90 -4.17
CA MET A 228 -7.23 -4.21 -3.32
C MET A 228 -7.77 -2.98 -2.60
N GLU A 229 -8.81 -2.34 -3.13
CA GLU A 229 -9.50 -1.22 -2.47
C GLU A 229 -10.13 -1.60 -1.11
N ASN A 230 -10.49 -2.87 -0.94
CA ASN A 230 -11.12 -3.40 0.27
C ASN A 230 -10.10 -3.93 1.29
N ILE A 231 -8.81 -3.76 1.03
CA ILE A 231 -7.75 -4.25 1.90
C ILE A 231 -7.09 -3.08 2.62
N ASP A 232 -7.14 -3.11 3.95
CA ASP A 232 -6.22 -2.30 4.74
C ASP A 232 -4.80 -2.84 4.50
N GLN A 233 -3.98 -2.01 3.86
CA GLN A 233 -2.64 -2.38 3.46
C GLN A 233 -1.69 -2.52 4.65
N GLY A 234 -2.08 -2.07 5.86
CA GLY A 234 -1.25 -2.14 7.05
C GLY A 234 0.17 -1.61 6.81
N ASN A 235 1.16 -2.23 7.45
CA ASN A 235 2.59 -1.94 7.24
C ASN A 235 3.26 -2.86 6.21
N ASP A 236 2.53 -3.82 5.66
CA ASP A 236 3.10 -4.80 4.73
C ASP A 236 3.03 -4.29 3.29
N TYR A 237 4.16 -4.28 2.62
CA TYR A 237 4.31 -3.83 1.23
C TYR A 237 4.26 -4.96 0.21
N ASN A 238 4.13 -6.21 0.68
CA ASN A 238 4.03 -7.36 -0.19
C ASN A 238 2.56 -7.70 -0.46
N PRO A 239 2.04 -7.53 -1.70
CA PRO A 239 0.65 -7.82 -2.02
C PRO A 239 0.22 -9.26 -1.70
N ILE A 240 1.14 -10.22 -1.76
CA ILE A 240 0.82 -11.62 -1.43
C ILE A 240 0.50 -11.79 0.05
N LYS A 241 1.23 -11.12 0.94
CA LYS A 241 0.91 -11.14 2.37
C LYS A 241 -0.46 -10.56 2.66
N MET A 242 -0.91 -9.60 1.86
CA MET A 242 -2.25 -9.01 1.99
C MET A 242 -3.38 -10.01 1.70
N LEU A 243 -3.12 -11.14 1.04
CA LEU A 243 -4.07 -12.23 0.85
C LEU A 243 -4.19 -13.16 2.06
N GLN A 244 -3.27 -13.08 3.03
CA GLN A 244 -3.23 -13.97 4.19
C GLN A 244 -4.54 -13.88 5.00
N GLY A 245 -5.16 -15.03 5.26
CA GLY A 245 -6.43 -15.12 5.98
C GLY A 245 -7.67 -14.67 5.21
N ARG A 246 -7.53 -14.18 3.95
CA ARG A 246 -8.64 -13.64 3.14
C ARG A 246 -9.10 -14.59 2.04
N VAL A 247 -8.30 -15.56 1.69
CA VAL A 247 -8.60 -16.51 0.61
C VAL A 247 -8.62 -17.93 1.16
N ALA A 248 -9.81 -18.53 1.20
CA ALA A 248 -9.99 -19.91 1.69
C ALA A 248 -9.15 -20.89 0.86
N GLY A 249 -8.45 -21.84 1.53
CA GLY A 249 -7.60 -22.84 0.88
C GLY A 249 -6.25 -22.30 0.38
N VAL A 250 -5.89 -21.06 0.73
CA VAL A 250 -4.56 -20.48 0.48
C VAL A 250 -3.86 -20.30 1.83
N ASN A 251 -2.70 -20.91 1.96
CA ASN A 251 -1.83 -20.73 3.12
C ASN A 251 -0.65 -19.86 2.74
N ILE A 252 -0.41 -18.80 3.49
CA ILE A 252 0.69 -17.85 3.28
C ILE A 252 1.49 -17.79 4.57
N SER A 253 2.78 -18.09 4.47
CA SER A 253 3.70 -18.06 5.60
C SER A 253 4.99 -17.34 5.23
N SER A 254 5.53 -16.55 6.15
CA SER A 254 6.88 -15.99 6.01
C SER A 254 7.86 -16.88 6.78
N ALA A 255 8.93 -17.27 6.13
CA ALA A 255 9.96 -18.09 6.75
C ALA A 255 10.82 -17.26 7.72
N SER A 256 10.98 -15.97 7.45
CA SER A 256 11.74 -15.03 8.28
C SER A 256 11.06 -13.67 8.36
N GLY A 257 11.62 -12.76 9.15
CA GLY A 257 11.25 -11.34 9.20
C GLY A 257 12.12 -10.45 8.31
N THR A 258 12.87 -11.03 7.39
CA THR A 258 13.78 -10.29 6.51
C THR A 258 13.01 -9.35 5.59
N PRO A 259 13.36 -8.06 5.53
CA PRO A 259 12.72 -7.11 4.64
C PRO A 259 12.79 -7.54 3.18
N GLY A 260 11.67 -7.38 2.45
CA GLY A 260 11.60 -7.72 1.02
C GLY A 260 11.52 -9.22 0.72
N GLU A 261 11.45 -10.08 1.73
CA GLU A 261 11.27 -11.52 1.53
C GLU A 261 9.93 -11.84 0.87
N THR A 262 9.96 -12.72 -0.10
CA THR A 262 8.75 -13.25 -0.71
C THR A 262 8.16 -14.35 0.18
N PRO A 263 6.91 -14.21 0.66
CA PRO A 263 6.30 -15.23 1.48
C PRO A 263 6.08 -16.52 0.70
N ASN A 264 6.13 -17.64 1.40
CA ASN A 264 5.72 -18.93 0.85
C ASN A 264 4.20 -18.95 0.73
N ILE A 265 3.69 -19.26 -0.45
CA ILE A 265 2.26 -19.42 -0.70
C ILE A 265 2.01 -20.85 -1.19
N THR A 266 1.02 -21.50 -0.60
CA THR A 266 0.53 -22.80 -1.05
C THR A 266 -0.97 -22.76 -1.25
N VAL A 267 -1.44 -23.34 -2.35
CA VAL A 267 -2.86 -23.41 -2.69
C VAL A 267 -3.31 -24.85 -2.53
N ARG A 268 -4.29 -25.09 -1.61
CA ARG A 268 -4.81 -26.43 -1.26
C ARG A 268 -3.75 -27.43 -0.77
N GLY A 269 -2.66 -26.93 -0.17
CA GLY A 269 -1.58 -27.75 0.36
C GLY A 269 -0.44 -28.02 -0.62
N ILE A 270 0.44 -28.96 -0.25
CA ILE A 270 1.62 -29.31 -1.05
C ILE A 270 1.21 -30.33 -2.11
N GLY A 271 1.22 -29.92 -3.37
CA GLY A 271 0.82 -30.77 -4.51
C GLY A 271 1.92 -31.69 -5.05
N SER A 272 3.18 -31.50 -4.68
CA SER A 272 4.32 -32.29 -5.18
C SER A 272 5.39 -32.45 -4.12
N VAL A 273 6.02 -33.63 -4.04
CA VAL A 273 7.14 -33.91 -3.14
C VAL A 273 8.47 -33.35 -3.67
N SER A 274 8.64 -33.32 -4.97
CA SER A 274 9.88 -32.91 -5.63
C SER A 274 9.75 -31.71 -6.56
N GLY A 275 8.53 -31.41 -7.03
CA GLY A 275 8.24 -30.17 -7.78
C GLY A 275 7.80 -29.07 -6.83
N GLY A 276 8.21 -27.85 -7.03
CA GLY A 276 7.90 -26.71 -6.17
C GLY A 276 6.39 -26.59 -5.85
N SER A 277 6.06 -26.08 -4.68
CA SER A 277 4.68 -25.85 -4.21
C SER A 277 4.18 -24.41 -4.46
N SER A 278 5.00 -23.57 -5.08
CA SER A 278 4.64 -22.17 -5.38
C SER A 278 3.69 -22.09 -6.58
N PRO A 279 2.61 -21.30 -6.50
CA PRO A 279 1.72 -21.10 -7.63
C PRO A 279 2.38 -20.29 -8.75
N LEU A 280 1.84 -20.42 -9.96
CA LEU A 280 2.19 -19.56 -11.07
C LEU A 280 1.57 -18.17 -10.86
N TYR A 281 2.37 -17.13 -10.99
CA TYR A 281 1.88 -15.74 -10.99
C TYR A 281 1.61 -15.30 -12.43
N VAL A 282 0.46 -14.67 -12.66
CA VAL A 282 0.13 -14.10 -13.97
C VAL A 282 -0.24 -12.64 -13.77
N VAL A 283 0.60 -11.73 -14.24
CA VAL A 283 0.37 -10.28 -14.12
C VAL A 283 -0.04 -9.72 -15.47
N ASP A 284 -1.26 -9.23 -15.56
CA ASP A 284 -1.84 -8.68 -16.80
C ASP A 284 -1.61 -9.61 -18.02
N GLY A 285 -1.71 -10.93 -17.82
CA GLY A 285 -1.53 -11.95 -18.84
C GLY A 285 -0.09 -12.51 -18.97
N ILE A 286 0.92 -11.92 -18.33
CA ILE A 286 2.31 -12.42 -18.39
C ILE A 286 2.52 -13.47 -17.29
N PRO A 287 2.84 -14.73 -17.62
CA PRO A 287 3.16 -15.74 -16.62
C PRO A 287 4.58 -15.57 -16.07
N SER A 288 4.73 -15.74 -14.77
CA SER A 288 6.00 -15.73 -14.05
C SER A 288 6.02 -16.79 -12.95
N GLU A 289 7.07 -17.58 -12.88
CA GLU A 289 7.28 -18.56 -11.81
C GLU A 289 7.80 -17.90 -10.51
N LYS A 290 8.47 -16.76 -10.66
CA LYS A 290 8.94 -15.95 -9.53
C LYS A 290 7.95 -14.80 -9.26
N TYR A 291 7.74 -14.50 -8.00
CA TYR A 291 6.89 -13.37 -7.61
C TYR A 291 7.42 -12.06 -8.23
N PRO A 292 6.60 -11.33 -8.98
CA PRO A 292 6.98 -10.05 -9.54
C PRO A 292 6.93 -8.95 -8.46
N ASN A 293 7.94 -8.09 -8.42
CA ASN A 293 7.98 -6.97 -7.50
C ASN A 293 6.98 -5.89 -7.91
N LEU A 294 5.78 -5.92 -7.34
CA LEU A 294 4.67 -5.00 -7.65
C LEU A 294 4.45 -4.00 -6.52
N ASN A 295 4.05 -2.79 -6.89
CA ASN A 295 3.50 -1.85 -5.93
C ASN A 295 2.04 -2.24 -5.63
N PRO A 296 1.64 -2.45 -4.37
CA PRO A 296 0.25 -2.78 -4.01
C PRO A 296 -0.75 -1.74 -4.52
N ASN A 297 -0.37 -0.45 -4.55
CA ASN A 297 -1.24 0.63 -5.01
C ASN A 297 -1.56 0.56 -6.52
N ASP A 298 -0.77 -0.18 -7.30
CA ASP A 298 -1.01 -0.40 -8.73
C ASP A 298 -1.92 -1.59 -9.00
N ILE A 299 -2.25 -2.40 -8.00
CA ILE A 299 -3.08 -3.59 -8.16
C ILE A 299 -4.54 -3.21 -8.02
N GLU A 300 -5.37 -3.69 -8.95
CA GLU A 300 -6.83 -3.57 -8.91
C GLU A 300 -7.45 -4.76 -8.19
N SER A 301 -7.08 -5.99 -8.62
CA SER A 301 -7.55 -7.22 -8.01
C SER A 301 -6.52 -8.34 -8.08
N MET A 302 -6.65 -9.28 -7.16
CA MET A 302 -5.95 -10.56 -7.19
C MET A 302 -6.98 -11.69 -7.16
N GLU A 303 -6.80 -12.67 -8.04
CA GLU A 303 -7.67 -13.81 -8.17
C GLU A 303 -6.84 -15.08 -8.04
N VAL A 304 -7.32 -16.06 -7.26
CA VAL A 304 -6.62 -17.32 -7.06
C VAL A 304 -7.42 -18.44 -7.71
N LEU A 305 -6.84 -19.03 -8.78
CA LEU A 305 -7.36 -20.21 -9.43
C LEU A 305 -6.88 -21.45 -8.68
N LYS A 306 -7.81 -22.08 -7.97
CA LYS A 306 -7.50 -23.22 -7.09
C LYS A 306 -7.75 -24.57 -7.74
N ASP A 307 -8.59 -24.61 -8.77
CA ASP A 307 -8.98 -25.81 -9.46
C ASP A 307 -8.15 -26.05 -10.72
N ALA A 308 -7.83 -27.31 -10.99
CA ALA A 308 -7.09 -27.70 -12.18
C ALA A 308 -7.80 -27.30 -13.47
N SER A 309 -9.14 -27.31 -13.50
CA SER A 309 -9.94 -26.89 -14.66
C SER A 309 -9.76 -25.42 -15.00
N ALA A 310 -9.72 -24.54 -13.97
CA ALA A 310 -9.47 -23.11 -14.15
C ALA A 310 -8.02 -22.82 -14.55
N ALA A 311 -7.09 -23.64 -14.07
CA ALA A 311 -5.66 -23.49 -14.28
C ALA A 311 -5.16 -24.19 -15.56
N ALA A 312 -5.96 -25.05 -16.19
CA ALA A 312 -5.57 -25.92 -17.31
C ALA A 312 -4.96 -25.18 -18.49
N ILE A 313 -5.43 -23.96 -18.78
CA ILE A 313 -4.89 -23.13 -19.87
C ILE A 313 -3.43 -22.71 -19.69
N TYR A 314 -2.93 -22.74 -18.45
CA TYR A 314 -1.51 -22.44 -18.13
C TYR A 314 -0.62 -23.68 -18.13
N GLY A 315 -1.21 -24.87 -18.45
CA GLY A 315 -0.51 -26.15 -18.55
C GLY A 315 0.03 -26.67 -17.22
N SER A 316 1.06 -27.52 -17.30
CA SER A 316 1.67 -28.18 -16.14
C SER A 316 2.28 -27.22 -15.09
N ARG A 317 2.63 -26.00 -15.50
CA ARG A 317 3.15 -24.96 -14.60
C ARG A 317 2.14 -24.49 -13.55
N ALA A 318 0.85 -24.70 -13.82
CA ALA A 318 -0.24 -24.32 -12.93
C ALA A 318 -0.63 -25.41 -11.92
N ASN A 319 0.16 -26.48 -11.78
CA ASN A 319 -0.12 -27.60 -10.88
C ASN A 319 -0.30 -27.18 -9.42
N ALA A 320 0.44 -26.17 -8.96
CA ALA A 320 0.33 -25.61 -7.60
C ALA A 320 -0.70 -24.45 -7.51
N GLY A 321 -1.57 -24.29 -8.52
CA GLY A 321 -2.52 -23.17 -8.62
C GLY A 321 -1.96 -21.97 -9.38
N VAL A 322 -2.80 -20.96 -9.59
CA VAL A 322 -2.44 -19.72 -10.29
C VAL A 322 -2.93 -18.52 -9.50
N VAL A 323 -2.08 -17.52 -9.35
CA VAL A 323 -2.43 -16.20 -8.81
C VAL A 323 -2.46 -15.21 -9.97
N LEU A 324 -3.66 -14.82 -10.37
CA LEU A 324 -3.88 -13.78 -11.38
C LEU A 324 -3.82 -12.41 -10.69
N ILE A 325 -3.07 -11.50 -11.24
CA ILE A 325 -2.93 -10.14 -10.73
C ILE A 325 -3.32 -9.18 -11.84
N THR A 326 -4.42 -8.48 -11.63
CA THR A 326 -4.88 -7.42 -12.52
C THR A 326 -4.44 -6.08 -11.95
N THR A 327 -3.74 -5.28 -12.76
CA THR A 327 -3.31 -3.96 -12.33
C THR A 327 -4.24 -2.86 -12.83
N LYS A 328 -4.30 -1.75 -12.11
CA LYS A 328 -5.15 -0.59 -12.41
C LYS A 328 -4.97 -0.12 -13.85
N SER A 329 -6.05 0.34 -14.44
CA SER A 329 -6.12 0.86 -15.81
C SER A 329 -6.75 2.24 -15.82
N GLY A 330 -6.54 3.00 -16.89
CA GLY A 330 -7.23 4.27 -17.11
C GLY A 330 -8.73 4.05 -17.36
N GLN A 331 -9.55 4.95 -16.84
CA GLN A 331 -10.99 4.98 -17.04
C GLN A 331 -11.40 6.26 -17.76
N GLN A 332 -12.56 6.22 -18.44
CA GLN A 332 -13.15 7.43 -19.01
C GLN A 332 -13.53 8.40 -17.90
N GLY A 333 -13.21 9.67 -18.09
CA GLY A 333 -13.53 10.72 -17.14
C GLY A 333 -12.43 11.75 -17.00
N LYS A 334 -12.61 12.64 -16.02
CA LYS A 334 -11.60 13.64 -15.69
C LYS A 334 -10.32 12.97 -15.21
N THR A 335 -9.19 13.58 -15.53
CA THR A 335 -7.89 13.13 -15.03
C THR A 335 -7.87 13.14 -13.51
N LYS A 336 -7.51 12.01 -12.91
CA LYS A 336 -7.40 11.80 -11.47
C LYS A 336 -5.92 11.62 -11.13
N ILE A 337 -5.43 12.37 -10.16
CA ILE A 337 -4.10 12.20 -9.59
C ILE A 337 -4.28 11.68 -8.16
N GLU A 338 -3.62 10.57 -7.86
CA GLU A 338 -3.60 9.98 -6.52
C GLU A 338 -2.18 10.03 -6.00
N VAL A 339 -2.02 10.55 -4.78
CA VAL A 339 -0.74 10.57 -4.07
C VAL A 339 -0.94 9.85 -2.74
N SER A 340 -0.11 8.89 -2.46
CA SER A 340 -0.11 8.18 -1.18
C SER A 340 1.28 8.22 -0.56
N GLY A 341 1.33 8.35 0.77
CA GLY A 341 2.57 8.31 1.53
C GLY A 341 2.33 7.66 2.89
N ARG A 342 3.25 6.82 3.32
CA ARG A 342 3.25 6.18 4.63
C ARG A 342 4.64 6.23 5.22
N TYR A 343 4.70 6.41 6.52
CA TYR A 343 5.93 6.31 7.29
C TYR A 343 5.59 5.66 8.64
N GLY A 344 6.42 4.72 9.06
CA GLY A 344 6.16 3.97 10.29
C GLY A 344 7.45 3.47 10.94
N PHE A 345 7.27 2.97 12.14
CA PHE A 345 8.30 2.29 12.90
C PHE A 345 7.82 0.89 13.23
N ALA A 346 8.73 -0.07 13.15
CA ALA A 346 8.49 -1.44 13.54
C ALA A 346 9.45 -1.82 14.68
N SER A 347 8.96 -2.55 15.65
CA SER A 347 9.74 -3.15 16.72
C SER A 347 9.37 -4.62 16.86
N LEU A 348 10.21 -5.39 17.51
CA LEU A 348 9.90 -6.76 17.84
C LEU A 348 8.67 -6.80 18.75
N ALA A 349 7.65 -7.58 18.36
CA ALA A 349 6.39 -7.65 19.12
C ALA A 349 6.56 -8.38 20.46
N SER A 350 7.42 -9.38 20.49
CA SER A 350 7.84 -10.07 21.72
C SER A 350 9.26 -10.56 21.53
N ASP A 351 10.06 -10.48 22.57
CA ASP A 351 11.39 -11.08 22.60
C ASP A 351 11.40 -12.25 23.59
N ILE A 352 12.27 -13.23 23.35
CA ILE A 352 12.53 -14.29 24.29
C ILE A 352 13.52 -13.72 25.29
N GLU A 353 13.11 -13.63 26.54
CA GLU A 353 14.00 -13.24 27.63
C GLU A 353 15.09 -14.30 27.78
N MET A 354 16.33 -13.86 27.59
CA MET A 354 17.50 -14.72 27.70
C MET A 354 18.04 -14.70 29.13
N ALA A 355 18.65 -15.82 29.57
CA ALA A 355 19.28 -15.88 30.86
C ALA A 355 20.40 -14.84 31.00
N ASN A 356 20.44 -14.13 32.11
CA ASN A 356 21.58 -13.29 32.46
C ASN A 356 22.80 -14.12 32.86
N SER A 357 23.95 -13.50 33.05
CA SER A 357 25.20 -14.19 33.32
C SER A 357 25.15 -15.06 34.59
N THR A 358 24.44 -14.63 35.62
CA THR A 358 24.26 -15.40 36.85
C THR A 358 23.37 -16.60 36.66
N GLU A 359 22.23 -16.44 36.01
CA GLU A 359 21.29 -17.52 35.71
C GLU A 359 21.92 -18.56 34.79
N TYR A 360 22.63 -18.09 33.76
CA TYR A 360 23.37 -18.96 32.85
C TYR A 360 24.42 -19.77 33.59
N MET A 361 25.23 -19.12 34.43
CA MET A 361 26.27 -19.78 35.22
C MET A 361 25.69 -20.86 36.15
N ASN A 362 24.62 -20.55 36.87
CA ASN A 362 23.98 -21.49 37.78
C ASN A 362 23.42 -22.72 37.02
N THR A 363 22.80 -22.47 35.86
CA THR A 363 22.25 -23.54 35.01
C THR A 363 23.35 -24.43 34.45
N MET A 364 24.44 -23.85 33.97
CA MET A 364 25.58 -24.60 33.43
C MET A 364 26.33 -25.36 34.50
N GLN A 365 26.50 -24.78 35.72
CA GLN A 365 27.11 -25.48 36.84
C GLN A 365 26.29 -26.72 37.23
N ALA A 366 24.96 -26.58 37.36
CA ALA A 366 24.08 -27.70 37.65
C ALA A 366 24.11 -28.79 36.58
N ALA A 367 24.21 -28.39 35.29
CA ALA A 367 24.34 -29.34 34.18
C ALA A 367 25.68 -30.11 34.24
N ILE A 368 26.79 -29.45 34.56
CA ILE A 368 28.12 -30.05 34.71
C ILE A 368 28.15 -30.98 35.89
N ASP A 369 27.61 -30.57 37.05
CA ASP A 369 27.52 -31.41 38.25
C ASP A 369 26.75 -32.69 38.01
N ASN A 370 25.59 -32.59 37.34
CA ASN A 370 24.79 -33.77 36.95
C ASN A 370 25.53 -34.66 35.97
N TYR A 371 26.23 -34.08 34.98
CA TYR A 371 27.04 -34.86 34.02
C TYR A 371 28.20 -35.60 34.72
N ASN A 372 28.89 -34.91 35.63
CA ASN A 372 29.98 -35.49 36.39
C ASN A 372 29.49 -36.70 37.23
N VAL A 373 28.36 -36.56 37.88
CA VAL A 373 27.72 -37.66 38.65
C VAL A 373 27.37 -38.83 37.74
N GLN A 374 26.78 -38.56 36.58
CA GLN A 374 26.33 -39.60 35.65
C GLN A 374 27.48 -40.34 34.96
N MET A 375 28.54 -39.60 34.59
CA MET A 375 29.66 -40.15 33.78
C MET A 375 30.89 -40.46 34.63
N GLY A 376 30.90 -40.18 35.91
CA GLY A 376 32.06 -40.34 36.77
C GLY A 376 33.25 -39.45 36.41
N THR A 377 32.97 -38.27 35.88
CA THR A 377 33.95 -37.28 35.43
C THR A 377 34.12 -36.18 36.50
N ASN A 378 35.10 -35.30 36.32
CA ASN A 378 35.33 -34.11 37.18
C ASN A 378 35.54 -32.89 36.29
N LEU A 379 34.58 -32.61 35.41
CA LEU A 379 34.58 -31.41 34.60
C LEU A 379 34.28 -30.19 35.50
N GLN A 380 34.86 -29.06 35.18
CA GLN A 380 34.59 -27.78 35.85
C GLN A 380 34.07 -26.76 34.85
N LEU A 381 33.15 -25.92 35.30
CA LEU A 381 32.67 -24.80 34.51
C LEU A 381 33.82 -23.79 34.35
N TYR A 382 34.11 -23.44 33.12
CA TYR A 382 35.01 -22.35 32.84
C TYR A 382 34.26 -21.01 33.07
N ILE A 383 34.72 -20.23 34.03
CA ILE A 383 34.17 -18.89 34.31
C ILE A 383 35.25 -17.87 33.91
N PRO A 384 34.92 -16.90 33.03
CA PRO A 384 35.88 -15.85 32.67
C PRO A 384 36.30 -15.02 33.93
N SER A 385 37.55 -14.54 33.94
CA SER A 385 38.04 -13.67 35.00
C SER A 385 37.29 -12.32 35.09
N GLN A 386 36.74 -11.87 34.00
CA GLN A 386 35.87 -10.69 33.92
C GLN A 386 34.53 -11.11 33.33
N ILE A 387 33.49 -11.01 34.13
CA ILE A 387 32.10 -11.25 33.72
C ILE A 387 31.51 -9.92 33.28
N GLN A 388 31.03 -9.85 32.05
CA GLN A 388 30.21 -8.76 31.55
C GLN A 388 28.77 -9.24 31.39
N GLU A 389 27.82 -8.33 31.38
CA GLU A 389 26.43 -8.65 31.08
C GLU A 389 26.11 -8.14 29.68
N THR A 390 26.09 -9.06 28.72
CA THR A 390 25.82 -8.75 27.31
C THR A 390 24.50 -9.33 26.86
N ASP A 391 23.57 -8.48 26.52
CA ASP A 391 22.36 -8.84 25.81
C ASP A 391 22.67 -8.88 24.30
N TRP A 392 23.06 -10.04 23.82
CA TRP A 392 23.50 -10.25 22.44
C TRP A 392 22.40 -9.93 21.42
N VAL A 393 21.13 -10.21 21.74
CA VAL A 393 20.01 -9.93 20.83
C VAL A 393 19.83 -8.42 20.68
N LYS A 394 19.96 -7.67 21.76
CA LYS A 394 19.87 -6.23 21.76
C LYS A 394 21.04 -5.55 21.02
N GLU A 395 22.25 -6.11 21.14
CA GLU A 395 23.44 -5.60 20.42
C GLU A 395 23.29 -5.68 18.91
N ILE A 396 22.62 -6.72 18.40
CA ILE A 396 22.44 -6.95 16.96
C ILE A 396 21.13 -6.36 16.40
N SER A 397 20.26 -5.84 17.24
CA SER A 397 18.93 -5.41 16.84
C SER A 397 18.74 -3.89 16.89
N ARG A 398 17.80 -3.40 16.09
CA ARG A 398 17.31 -2.03 16.13
C ARG A 398 16.10 -1.94 17.04
N LYS A 399 16.08 -0.95 17.91
CA LYS A 399 14.91 -0.67 18.75
C LYS A 399 13.69 -0.25 17.91
N ASN A 400 13.92 0.55 16.86
CA ASN A 400 12.88 1.08 15.98
C ASN A 400 13.35 1.01 14.53
N SER A 401 12.91 0.00 13.80
CA SER A 401 13.14 -0.12 12.36
C SER A 401 12.21 0.82 11.61
N LYS A 402 12.73 1.55 10.64
CA LYS A 402 11.97 2.52 9.85
C LYS A 402 11.37 1.85 8.63
N THR A 403 10.11 2.15 8.35
CA THR A 403 9.45 1.77 7.11
C THR A 403 8.87 3.02 6.45
N GLY A 404 8.98 3.09 5.15
CA GLY A 404 8.43 4.22 4.40
C GLY A 404 8.00 3.79 3.02
N ALA A 405 6.90 4.36 2.54
CA ALA A 405 6.39 4.11 1.22
C ALA A 405 5.67 5.31 0.66
N GLY A 406 5.86 5.53 -0.63
CA GLY A 406 5.17 6.58 -1.35
C GLY A 406 4.83 6.15 -2.76
N SER A 407 3.70 6.62 -3.27
CA SER A 407 3.35 6.45 -4.67
C SER A 407 2.57 7.65 -5.19
N ILE A 408 2.75 7.91 -6.47
CA ILE A 408 1.95 8.86 -7.24
C ILE A 408 1.42 8.13 -8.47
N SER A 409 0.14 8.31 -8.76
CA SER A 409 -0.46 7.82 -10.00
C SER A 409 -1.33 8.88 -10.65
N ILE A 410 -1.41 8.80 -11.97
CA ILE A 410 -2.27 9.62 -12.80
C ILE A 410 -3.07 8.70 -13.72
N SER A 411 -4.37 8.88 -13.76
CA SER A 411 -5.27 8.11 -14.61
C SER A 411 -6.35 9.01 -15.22
N GLY A 412 -6.87 8.61 -16.36
CA GLY A 412 -7.94 9.36 -17.01
C GLY A 412 -8.16 8.91 -18.44
N GLY A 413 -8.97 9.67 -19.15
CA GLY A 413 -9.20 9.43 -20.55
C GLY A 413 -10.57 9.87 -21.06
N ASN A 414 -10.81 9.60 -22.33
CA ASN A 414 -12.08 9.83 -23.01
C ASN A 414 -12.58 8.53 -23.65
N GLU A 415 -13.63 8.59 -24.46
CA GLU A 415 -14.22 7.42 -25.14
C GLU A 415 -13.24 6.69 -26.07
N LYS A 416 -12.23 7.39 -26.59
CA LYS A 416 -11.25 6.81 -27.52
C LYS A 416 -9.97 6.39 -26.82
N THR A 417 -9.53 7.15 -25.81
CA THR A 417 -8.20 6.95 -25.21
C THR A 417 -8.30 6.93 -23.70
N THR A 418 -7.72 5.92 -23.07
CA THR A 418 -7.55 5.86 -21.62
C THR A 418 -6.07 5.61 -21.28
N PHE A 419 -5.62 6.17 -20.17
CA PHE A 419 -4.26 6.03 -19.69
C PHE A 419 -4.19 5.90 -18.17
N PHE A 420 -3.17 5.20 -17.73
CA PHE A 420 -2.76 5.10 -16.33
C PHE A 420 -1.23 5.15 -16.29
N ALA A 421 -0.66 5.94 -15.38
CA ALA A 421 0.77 5.91 -15.11
C ALA A 421 1.00 6.03 -13.60
N SER A 422 2.02 5.33 -13.08
CA SER A 422 2.39 5.37 -11.66
C SER A 422 3.88 5.30 -11.46
N LEU A 423 4.31 5.90 -10.36
CA LEU A 423 5.65 5.75 -9.77
C LEU A 423 5.48 5.42 -8.29
N GLY A 424 6.28 4.49 -7.79
CA GLY A 424 6.26 4.08 -6.41
C GLY A 424 7.66 3.85 -5.86
N ALA A 425 7.83 4.12 -4.57
CA ALA A 425 9.04 3.82 -3.83
C ALA A 425 8.67 3.24 -2.46
N ASN A 426 9.45 2.27 -2.02
CA ASN A 426 9.30 1.61 -0.73
C ASN A 426 10.68 1.39 -0.11
N THR A 427 10.79 1.66 1.19
CA THR A 427 11.97 1.34 1.99
C THR A 427 11.54 0.65 3.28
N GLN A 428 12.25 -0.38 3.67
CA GLN A 428 11.97 -1.14 4.88
C GLN A 428 13.28 -1.55 5.54
N GLU A 429 13.50 -1.11 6.78
CA GLU A 429 14.56 -1.63 7.63
C GLU A 429 14.05 -2.87 8.38
N GLY A 430 14.89 -3.88 8.51
CA GLY A 430 14.63 -5.01 9.39
C GLY A 430 14.99 -4.72 10.83
N TYR A 431 14.53 -5.55 11.76
CA TYR A 431 14.88 -5.41 13.17
C TYR A 431 16.35 -5.74 13.46
N LEU A 432 16.99 -6.60 12.66
CA LEU A 432 18.43 -6.81 12.74
C LEU A 432 19.19 -5.66 12.06
N ASN A 433 20.29 -5.26 12.67
CA ASN A 433 21.18 -4.24 12.12
C ASN A 433 21.62 -4.63 10.70
N LYS A 434 21.91 -3.65 9.81
CA LYS A 434 22.23 -3.78 8.39
C LYS A 434 21.10 -4.32 7.49
N SER A 435 20.15 -5.12 7.97
CA SER A 435 19.09 -5.62 7.10
C SER A 435 18.20 -4.48 6.57
N LYS A 436 18.02 -4.43 5.26
CA LYS A 436 17.26 -3.36 4.59
C LYS A 436 16.75 -3.81 3.22
N TYR A 437 15.61 -3.29 2.83
CA TYR A 437 15.03 -3.45 1.50
C TYR A 437 14.56 -2.11 0.94
N ASP A 438 15.02 -1.77 -0.25
CA ASP A 438 14.56 -0.62 -1.03
C ASP A 438 13.99 -1.11 -2.36
N GLN A 439 12.84 -0.56 -2.78
CA GLN A 439 12.17 -0.91 -4.03
C GLN A 439 11.63 0.33 -4.71
N TYR A 440 11.77 0.39 -6.03
CA TYR A 440 11.22 1.40 -6.91
C TYR A 440 10.42 0.73 -8.01
N ASN A 441 9.24 1.26 -8.30
CA ASN A 441 8.34 0.73 -9.31
C ASN A 441 7.89 1.85 -10.24
N MET A 442 7.71 1.50 -11.51
CA MET A 442 7.04 2.34 -12.50
C MET A 442 6.08 1.51 -13.33
N ARG A 443 4.98 2.11 -13.73
CA ARG A 443 3.99 1.48 -14.61
C ARG A 443 3.36 2.51 -15.53
N ALA A 444 3.06 2.09 -16.77
CA ALA A 444 2.28 2.86 -17.72
C ALA A 444 1.36 1.92 -18.50
N LYS A 445 0.06 2.23 -18.51
CA LYS A 445 -0.93 1.56 -19.37
C LYS A 445 -1.59 2.58 -20.27
N PHE A 446 -1.78 2.21 -21.51
CA PHE A 446 -2.42 3.02 -22.53
C PHE A 446 -3.35 2.15 -23.35
N SER A 447 -4.53 2.67 -23.64
CA SER A 447 -5.51 2.03 -24.50
C SER A 447 -6.13 3.05 -25.43
N HIS A 448 -6.17 2.76 -26.74
CA HIS A 448 -6.69 3.67 -27.75
C HIS A 448 -7.55 2.95 -28.77
N LYS A 449 -8.80 3.41 -28.94
CA LYS A 449 -9.70 2.99 -30.03
C LYS A 449 -9.35 3.77 -31.29
N ILE A 450 -8.69 3.12 -32.24
CA ILE A 450 -8.37 3.72 -33.54
C ILE A 450 -9.66 3.97 -34.32
N ASN A 451 -10.55 2.98 -34.32
CA ASN A 451 -11.90 3.04 -34.89
C ASN A 451 -12.80 1.99 -34.22
N SER A 452 -13.96 1.68 -34.80
CA SER A 452 -14.90 0.67 -34.27
C SER A 452 -14.37 -0.77 -34.31
N ILE A 453 -13.38 -1.05 -35.15
CA ILE A 453 -12.83 -2.39 -35.40
C ILE A 453 -11.53 -2.59 -34.60
N PHE A 454 -10.66 -1.57 -34.51
CA PHE A 454 -9.32 -1.69 -33.96
C PHE A 454 -9.16 -0.91 -32.67
N LYS A 455 -8.71 -1.61 -31.60
CA LYS A 455 -8.32 -1.02 -30.32
C LYS A 455 -6.91 -1.48 -29.95
N LEU A 456 -6.03 -0.52 -29.72
CA LEU A 456 -4.65 -0.73 -29.29
C LEU A 456 -4.57 -0.74 -27.77
N ASN A 457 -3.80 -1.68 -27.20
CA ASN A 457 -3.50 -1.71 -25.78
C ASN A 457 -1.98 -1.87 -25.57
N MET A 458 -1.45 -1.13 -24.62
CA MET A 458 -0.04 -1.18 -24.20
C MET A 458 0.03 -1.15 -22.68
N ASN A 459 0.87 -2.01 -22.11
CA ASN A 459 1.18 -2.04 -20.68
C ASN A 459 2.69 -2.21 -20.53
N LEU A 460 3.34 -1.26 -19.87
CA LEU A 460 4.76 -1.28 -19.55
C LEU A 460 4.93 -1.21 -18.03
N ALA A 461 5.81 -2.02 -17.47
CA ALA A 461 6.14 -1.94 -16.06
C ALA A 461 7.62 -2.22 -15.83
N GLY A 462 8.21 -1.52 -14.88
CA GLY A 462 9.57 -1.71 -14.44
C GLY A 462 9.69 -1.68 -12.92
N SER A 463 10.62 -2.46 -12.39
CA SER A 463 10.98 -2.38 -10.98
C SER A 463 12.47 -2.55 -10.78
N ALA A 464 12.99 -1.86 -9.76
CA ALA A 464 14.35 -2.02 -9.27
C ALA A 464 14.28 -2.22 -7.75
N SER A 465 15.01 -3.22 -7.23
CA SER A 465 15.10 -3.42 -5.79
C SER A 465 16.53 -3.70 -5.35
N ARG A 466 16.82 -3.34 -4.11
CA ARG A 466 18.04 -3.65 -3.38
C ARG A 466 17.68 -4.25 -2.04
N SER A 467 18.27 -5.39 -1.73
CA SER A 467 18.19 -6.05 -0.42
C SER A 467 19.59 -6.11 0.19
N ASP A 468 19.74 -5.57 1.39
CA ASP A 468 20.90 -5.83 2.23
C ASP A 468 20.51 -7.00 3.14
N LEU A 469 21.08 -8.16 2.88
CA LEU A 469 20.72 -9.45 3.46
C LEU A 469 21.66 -9.81 4.61
N LEU A 470 21.21 -10.73 5.46
CA LEU A 470 22.02 -11.38 6.48
C LEU A 470 21.94 -12.89 6.31
N GLU A 471 22.96 -13.60 6.78
CA GLU A 471 22.97 -15.06 6.74
C GLU A 471 21.95 -15.64 7.72
N GLU A 472 20.85 -16.16 7.19
CA GLU A 472 19.77 -16.80 7.96
C GLU A 472 19.44 -18.22 7.45
N THR A 473 20.15 -18.68 6.41
CA THR A 473 19.92 -19.99 5.78
C THR A 473 20.87 -21.07 6.27
N SER A 474 22.09 -20.71 6.66
CA SER A 474 23.07 -21.65 7.24
C SER A 474 22.61 -22.15 8.61
N THR A 475 22.90 -23.40 8.92
CA THR A 475 22.58 -23.99 10.23
C THR A 475 23.46 -23.46 11.36
N SER A 476 24.67 -23.00 11.05
CA SER A 476 25.70 -22.63 12.05
C SER A 476 25.99 -21.14 12.12
N LEU A 477 25.62 -20.35 11.10
CA LEU A 477 25.99 -18.92 11.00
C LEU A 477 24.75 -17.99 11.01
N LYS A 478 23.60 -18.46 11.46
CA LYS A 478 22.41 -17.61 11.60
C LYS A 478 22.64 -16.57 12.67
N VAL A 479 22.60 -15.30 12.32
CA VAL A 479 22.91 -14.18 13.20
C VAL A 479 22.07 -14.19 14.48
N LEU A 480 20.73 -14.30 14.34
CA LEU A 480 19.82 -14.33 15.48
C LEU A 480 19.97 -15.57 16.34
N ARG A 481 20.15 -16.73 15.71
CA ARG A 481 20.40 -17.98 16.44
C ARG A 481 21.68 -17.89 17.24
N THR A 482 22.77 -17.43 16.62
CA THR A 482 24.07 -17.26 17.28
C THR A 482 23.97 -16.30 18.46
N ALA A 483 23.22 -15.20 18.31
CA ALA A 483 23.00 -14.25 19.42
C ALA A 483 22.26 -14.86 20.61
N ARG A 484 21.34 -15.82 20.35
CA ARG A 484 20.60 -16.51 21.43
C ARG A 484 21.39 -17.68 22.05
N GLU A 485 22.36 -18.23 21.33
CA GLU A 485 23.20 -19.32 21.82
C GLU A 485 24.49 -18.82 22.48
N GLU A 486 24.86 -17.54 22.28
CA GLU A 486 26.10 -16.99 22.83
C GLU A 486 25.98 -16.72 24.33
N GLN A 487 27.08 -16.92 25.03
CA GLN A 487 27.13 -16.78 26.48
C GLN A 487 27.08 -15.33 26.91
N PRO A 488 26.21 -14.96 27.88
CA PRO A 488 25.98 -13.55 28.24
C PRO A 488 27.15 -12.89 28.93
N TRP A 489 28.07 -13.62 29.50
CA TRP A 489 29.23 -13.09 30.23
C TRP A 489 30.41 -12.61 29.35
N TYR A 490 30.33 -12.80 28.04
CA TYR A 490 31.37 -12.32 27.14
C TYR A 490 31.08 -10.93 26.58
N SER A 491 32.15 -10.10 26.53
CA SER A 491 32.12 -8.83 25.81
C SER A 491 32.11 -9.06 24.30
N PRO A 492 31.34 -8.26 23.54
CA PRO A 492 31.41 -8.28 22.07
C PRO A 492 32.79 -7.96 21.50
N TYR A 493 33.56 -7.14 22.21
CA TYR A 493 34.87 -6.67 21.78
C TYR A 493 35.96 -7.09 22.74
N LYS A 494 37.19 -7.11 22.27
CA LYS A 494 38.38 -7.25 23.12
C LYS A 494 38.58 -6.00 24.01
N GLU A 495 39.38 -6.11 25.04
CA GLU A 495 39.64 -5.01 26.00
C GLU A 495 40.21 -3.76 25.32
N ASP A 496 40.96 -3.92 24.23
CA ASP A 496 41.50 -2.83 23.42
C ASP A 496 40.47 -2.20 22.46
N GLY A 497 39.27 -2.76 22.37
CA GLY A 497 38.19 -2.30 21.49
C GLY A 497 38.49 -2.45 19.97
N THR A 498 39.62 -3.08 19.61
CA THR A 498 40.08 -3.10 18.20
C THR A 498 39.57 -4.28 17.38
N SER A 499 39.13 -5.35 18.01
CA SER A 499 38.64 -6.54 17.34
C SER A 499 37.56 -7.26 18.14
N TYR A 500 36.74 -8.06 17.47
CA TYR A 500 35.72 -8.87 18.12
C TYR A 500 36.35 -9.93 19.02
N LYS A 501 35.78 -10.09 20.22
CA LYS A 501 36.14 -11.20 21.09
C LYS A 501 35.50 -12.46 20.56
N VAL A 502 36.31 -13.49 20.35
CA VAL A 502 35.87 -14.81 19.91
C VAL A 502 36.25 -15.80 21.00
N ASN A 503 35.31 -16.68 21.38
CA ASN A 503 35.55 -17.66 22.42
C ASN A 503 36.64 -18.63 22.03
N GLY A 504 37.67 -18.74 22.84
CA GLY A 504 38.87 -19.56 22.56
C GLY A 504 38.68 -21.07 22.71
N THR A 505 37.60 -21.51 23.34
CA THR A 505 37.40 -22.92 23.74
C THR A 505 36.24 -23.62 23.04
N ASP A 506 35.38 -22.90 22.33
CA ASP A 506 34.20 -23.51 21.69
C ASP A 506 34.23 -23.28 20.18
N ILE A 507 34.44 -24.33 19.43
CA ILE A 507 34.70 -24.30 17.99
C ILE A 507 33.46 -23.91 17.18
N LEU A 508 32.28 -23.90 17.82
CA LEU A 508 30.99 -23.77 17.16
C LEU A 508 30.28 -22.42 17.38
N ARG A 509 30.84 -21.54 18.19
CA ARG A 509 30.22 -20.26 18.53
C ARG A 509 30.93 -19.08 17.88
N HIS A 510 30.15 -18.25 17.25
CA HIS A 510 30.61 -17.11 16.48
C HIS A 510 30.10 -15.82 17.10
N ASN A 511 30.88 -14.75 17.08
CA ASN A 511 30.45 -13.46 17.56
C ASN A 511 29.34 -12.87 16.67
N PRO A 512 28.12 -12.65 17.17
CA PRO A 512 27.00 -12.18 16.36
C PRO A 512 27.22 -10.82 15.70
N LEU A 513 27.89 -9.89 16.39
CA LEU A 513 28.22 -8.57 15.83
C LEU A 513 29.22 -8.66 14.69
N MET A 514 30.17 -9.59 14.79
CA MET A 514 31.11 -9.84 13.71
C MET A 514 30.41 -10.40 12.49
N LEU A 515 29.46 -11.34 12.67
CA LEU A 515 28.66 -11.88 11.56
C LEU A 515 27.92 -10.77 10.80
N ILE A 516 27.37 -9.77 11.52
CA ILE A 516 26.69 -8.65 10.88
C ILE A 516 27.70 -7.68 10.23
N ASN A 517 28.74 -7.28 10.95
CA ASN A 517 29.58 -6.16 10.54
C ASN A 517 30.60 -6.52 9.47
N GLU A 518 31.10 -7.75 9.50
CA GLU A 518 32.15 -8.25 8.62
C GLU A 518 31.60 -9.01 7.39
N GLU A 519 30.28 -9.02 7.22
CA GLU A 519 29.61 -9.54 6.02
C GLU A 519 28.85 -8.41 5.32
N ASP A 520 29.03 -8.28 4.01
CA ASP A 520 28.21 -7.50 3.11
C ASP A 520 27.56 -8.43 2.08
N TRP A 521 26.25 -8.65 2.22
CA TRP A 521 25.48 -9.46 1.30
C TRP A 521 24.38 -8.60 0.67
N VAL A 522 24.58 -8.25 -0.58
CA VAL A 522 23.71 -7.33 -1.32
C VAL A 522 23.10 -8.05 -2.53
N ALA A 523 21.78 -8.04 -2.62
CA ALA A 523 21.06 -8.46 -3.81
C ALA A 523 20.41 -7.25 -4.50
N LYS A 524 20.64 -7.11 -5.80
CA LYS A 524 20.03 -6.09 -6.67
C LYS A 524 19.25 -6.77 -7.77
N LYS A 525 17.96 -6.49 -7.86
CA LYS A 525 17.07 -7.09 -8.85
C LYS A 525 16.41 -6.01 -9.70
N TYR A 526 16.47 -6.19 -11.00
CA TYR A 526 15.83 -5.33 -11.99
C TYR A 526 14.84 -6.17 -12.80
N GLN A 527 13.65 -5.66 -12.99
CA GLN A 527 12.61 -6.31 -13.78
C GLN A 527 12.02 -5.32 -14.76
N LEU A 528 11.79 -5.77 -15.99
CA LEU A 528 11.11 -5.00 -17.03
C LEU A 528 10.09 -5.91 -17.72
N SER A 529 8.88 -5.43 -17.90
CA SER A 529 7.84 -6.14 -18.63
C SER A 529 7.09 -5.21 -19.58
N GLY A 530 6.64 -5.76 -20.69
CA GLY A 530 5.83 -5.06 -21.66
C GLY A 530 4.80 -5.98 -22.31
N VAL A 531 3.58 -5.50 -22.49
CA VAL A 531 2.51 -6.15 -23.24
C VAL A 531 2.01 -5.18 -24.29
N PHE A 532 1.90 -5.65 -25.50
CA PHE A 532 1.32 -4.95 -26.62
C PHE A 532 0.26 -5.84 -27.25
N SER A 533 -0.97 -5.36 -27.38
CA SER A 533 -2.05 -6.11 -28.04
C SER A 533 -2.95 -5.21 -28.87
N ILE A 534 -3.58 -5.80 -29.87
CA ILE A 534 -4.58 -5.17 -30.71
C ILE A 534 -5.86 -5.99 -30.61
N ASP A 535 -6.94 -5.38 -30.16
CA ASP A 535 -8.28 -5.97 -30.24
C ASP A 535 -8.86 -5.66 -31.61
N VAL A 536 -9.21 -6.69 -32.37
CA VAL A 536 -9.83 -6.61 -33.69
C VAL A 536 -11.24 -7.15 -33.60
N THR A 537 -12.24 -6.26 -33.73
CA THR A 537 -13.69 -6.59 -33.60
C THR A 537 -14.44 -6.22 -34.87
N PRO A 538 -14.33 -7.00 -35.95
CA PRO A 538 -14.90 -6.65 -37.27
C PRO A 538 -16.42 -6.69 -37.29
N PHE A 539 -17.06 -7.56 -36.47
CA PHE A 539 -18.50 -7.70 -36.34
C PHE A 539 -18.88 -8.12 -34.91
N LYS A 540 -20.14 -7.96 -34.56
CA LYS A 540 -20.67 -8.25 -33.21
C LYS A 540 -20.40 -9.70 -32.81
N GLY A 541 -19.88 -9.89 -31.62
CA GLY A 541 -19.56 -11.17 -31.01
C GLY A 541 -18.19 -11.72 -31.35
N PHE A 542 -17.55 -11.35 -32.44
CA PHE A 542 -16.21 -11.80 -32.81
C PHE A 542 -15.13 -10.85 -32.30
N LYS A 543 -14.08 -11.42 -31.73
CA LYS A 543 -12.89 -10.68 -31.29
C LYS A 543 -11.63 -11.51 -31.57
N TYR A 544 -10.66 -10.92 -32.24
CA TYR A 544 -9.32 -11.45 -32.40
C TYR A 544 -8.33 -10.54 -31.66
N THR A 545 -7.49 -11.13 -30.81
CA THR A 545 -6.51 -10.39 -30.00
C THR A 545 -5.11 -10.99 -30.16
N PRO A 546 -4.32 -10.53 -31.14
CA PRO A 546 -2.90 -10.78 -31.17
C PRO A 546 -2.21 -10.00 -30.05
N THR A 547 -1.39 -10.68 -29.28
CA THR A 547 -0.64 -10.10 -28.15
C THR A 547 0.83 -10.49 -28.24
N VAL A 548 1.70 -9.52 -28.05
CA VAL A 548 3.13 -9.74 -27.84
C VAL A 548 3.48 -9.25 -26.44
N SER A 549 4.05 -10.12 -25.65
CA SER A 549 4.53 -9.79 -24.32
C SER A 549 5.98 -10.19 -24.11
N ALA A 550 6.71 -9.39 -23.35
CA ALA A 550 8.09 -9.64 -22.99
C ALA A 550 8.31 -9.36 -21.50
N TYR A 551 9.17 -10.17 -20.87
CA TYR A 551 9.51 -10.03 -19.46
C TYR A 551 10.98 -10.40 -19.25
N GLY A 552 11.75 -9.48 -18.64
CA GLY A 552 13.16 -9.67 -18.32
C GLY A 552 13.42 -9.46 -16.85
N ILE A 553 14.29 -10.30 -16.29
CA ILE A 553 14.83 -10.18 -14.93
C ILE A 553 16.34 -10.19 -15.00
N LEU A 554 16.98 -9.26 -14.28
CA LEU A 554 18.40 -9.28 -13.98
C LEU A 554 18.54 -9.27 -12.46
N ASP A 555 19.13 -10.33 -11.90
CA ASP A 555 19.35 -10.50 -10.46
C ASP A 555 20.85 -10.60 -10.21
N ASN A 556 21.40 -9.65 -9.45
CA ASN A 556 22.82 -9.57 -9.13
C ASN A 556 22.99 -9.72 -7.63
N VAL A 557 23.63 -10.78 -7.19
CA VAL A 557 23.93 -11.06 -5.79
C VAL A 557 25.43 -10.96 -5.57
N SER A 558 25.83 -10.16 -4.58
CA SER A 558 27.22 -10.04 -4.15
C SER A 558 27.32 -10.33 -2.67
N LYS A 559 28.13 -11.29 -2.28
CA LYS A 559 28.43 -11.62 -0.90
C LYS A 559 29.93 -11.44 -0.66
N LYS A 560 30.28 -10.54 0.28
CA LYS A 560 31.65 -10.25 0.66
C LYS A 560 31.82 -10.58 2.14
N LEU A 561 32.86 -11.32 2.47
CA LEU A 561 33.32 -11.58 3.83
C LEU A 561 34.66 -10.89 4.01
N SER A 562 34.83 -10.14 5.11
CA SER A 562 36.14 -9.58 5.44
C SER A 562 37.07 -10.69 5.97
N ASP A 563 38.35 -10.37 6.09
CA ASP A 563 39.37 -11.24 6.70
C ASP A 563 39.12 -11.50 8.19
N LYS A 564 38.36 -10.61 8.84
CA LYS A 564 37.98 -10.71 10.27
C LYS A 564 36.78 -11.63 10.51
N HIS A 565 36.08 -12.05 9.46
CA HIS A 565 34.89 -12.90 9.59
C HIS A 565 35.28 -14.32 10.03
N ASP A 566 34.55 -14.91 10.99
CA ASP A 566 34.84 -16.24 11.57
C ASP A 566 34.93 -17.35 10.53
N ALA A 567 34.13 -17.31 9.48
CA ALA A 567 34.23 -18.27 8.40
C ALA A 567 35.61 -18.25 7.68
N ARG A 568 36.44 -17.24 7.96
CA ARG A 568 37.78 -17.05 7.37
C ARG A 568 38.92 -17.26 8.36
N LYS A 569 38.63 -17.65 9.60
CA LYS A 569 39.60 -17.81 10.69
C LYS A 569 40.76 -18.71 10.38
N ASN A 570 40.53 -19.71 9.54
CA ASN A 570 41.56 -20.68 9.12
C ASN A 570 42.19 -20.38 7.75
N SER A 571 41.79 -19.27 7.14
CA SER A 571 42.31 -18.83 5.84
C SER A 571 43.29 -17.69 6.11
N SER A 572 44.46 -17.75 5.61
CA SER A 572 45.64 -16.89 5.79
C SER A 572 45.43 -15.37 5.69
N GLY A 573 44.48 -14.82 6.43
CA GLY A 573 44.27 -13.37 6.55
C GLY A 573 43.60 -12.69 5.35
N TRP A 574 42.88 -13.43 4.51
CA TRP A 574 42.26 -12.92 3.27
C TRP A 574 40.75 -13.02 3.31
N GLY A 575 40.06 -11.99 2.81
CA GLY A 575 38.60 -11.98 2.68
C GLY A 575 38.08 -12.94 1.60
N ALA A 576 36.78 -13.11 1.52
CA ALA A 576 36.12 -13.85 0.44
C ALA A 576 35.12 -12.98 -0.30
N LEU A 577 34.94 -13.20 -1.58
CA LEU A 577 33.98 -12.56 -2.42
C LEU A 577 33.28 -13.58 -3.31
N ALA A 578 31.95 -13.57 -3.29
CA ALA A 578 31.15 -14.33 -4.23
C ALA A 578 30.23 -13.39 -4.99
N GLN A 579 30.14 -13.54 -6.28
CA GLN A 579 29.20 -12.82 -7.14
C GLN A 579 28.40 -13.83 -7.95
N GLN A 580 27.09 -13.59 -8.03
CA GLN A 580 26.18 -14.34 -8.88
C GLN A 580 25.35 -13.35 -9.67
N LYS A 581 25.24 -13.60 -10.96
CA LYS A 581 24.42 -12.83 -11.88
C LYS A 581 23.50 -13.78 -12.62
N ASP A 582 22.21 -13.65 -12.36
CA ASP A 582 21.16 -14.41 -13.03
C ASP A 582 20.43 -13.49 -13.99
N GLN A 583 20.31 -13.92 -15.23
CA GLN A 583 19.56 -13.21 -16.26
C GLN A 583 18.50 -14.13 -16.84
N SER A 584 17.28 -13.68 -16.88
CA SER A 584 16.20 -14.39 -17.56
C SER A 584 15.44 -13.46 -18.48
N PHE A 585 15.06 -13.98 -19.63
CA PHE A 585 14.24 -13.29 -20.60
C PHE A 585 13.18 -14.23 -21.16
N ARG A 586 11.94 -13.74 -21.18
CA ARG A 586 10.78 -14.47 -21.70
C ARG A 586 10.04 -13.58 -22.67
N TYR A 587 9.67 -14.11 -23.82
CA TYR A 587 8.68 -13.47 -24.68
C TYR A 587 7.61 -14.47 -25.08
N VAL A 588 6.38 -13.95 -25.23
CA VAL A 588 5.20 -14.73 -25.57
C VAL A 588 4.47 -14.02 -26.70
N ILE A 589 4.01 -14.79 -27.68
CA ILE A 589 3.16 -14.33 -28.78
C ILE A 589 1.90 -15.15 -28.70
N ASP A 590 0.79 -14.49 -28.34
CA ASP A 590 -0.53 -15.10 -28.25
C ASP A 590 -1.41 -14.64 -29.38
N ASN A 591 -2.17 -15.56 -29.94
CA ASN A 591 -3.24 -15.29 -30.90
C ASN A 591 -4.52 -15.89 -30.36
N VAL A 592 -5.45 -15.05 -29.94
CA VAL A 592 -6.70 -15.49 -29.33
C VAL A 592 -7.88 -15.03 -30.19
N PHE A 593 -8.67 -15.98 -30.63
CA PHE A 593 -9.94 -15.77 -31.34
C PHE A 593 -11.07 -16.11 -30.39
N SER A 594 -12.03 -15.24 -30.21
CA SER A 594 -13.23 -15.49 -29.43
C SER A 594 -14.48 -15.09 -30.18
N TYR A 595 -15.52 -15.87 -30.01
CA TYR A 595 -16.85 -15.61 -30.57
C TYR A 595 -17.88 -15.82 -29.46
N ASN A 596 -18.57 -14.76 -29.08
CA ASN A 596 -19.62 -14.76 -28.06
C ASN A 596 -20.91 -14.32 -28.72
N ASN A 597 -21.95 -15.12 -28.61
CA ASN A 597 -23.26 -14.76 -29.15
C ASN A 597 -24.38 -15.35 -28.30
N GLU A 598 -25.58 -14.82 -28.50
CA GLU A 598 -26.79 -15.24 -27.83
C GLU A 598 -27.83 -15.62 -28.91
N TRP A 599 -28.38 -16.82 -28.79
CA TRP A 599 -29.47 -17.31 -29.61
C TRP A 599 -30.63 -17.70 -28.71
N ASN A 600 -31.70 -16.91 -28.75
CA ASN A 600 -32.82 -16.99 -27.80
C ASN A 600 -32.32 -16.85 -26.33
N LYS A 601 -32.44 -17.91 -25.54
CA LYS A 601 -31.97 -17.99 -24.15
C LYS A 601 -30.63 -18.70 -24.03
N LEU A 602 -30.00 -19.13 -25.11
CA LEU A 602 -28.74 -19.83 -25.14
C LEU A 602 -27.59 -18.83 -25.36
N ILE A 603 -26.79 -18.61 -24.35
CA ILE A 603 -25.56 -17.85 -24.46
C ILE A 603 -24.41 -18.84 -24.71
N TYR A 604 -23.66 -18.66 -25.81
CA TYR A 604 -22.53 -19.51 -26.11
C TYR A 604 -21.27 -18.69 -26.39
N SER A 605 -20.14 -19.24 -25.93
CA SER A 605 -18.81 -18.67 -26.09
C SER A 605 -17.87 -19.73 -26.62
N VAL A 606 -17.18 -19.42 -27.72
CA VAL A 606 -16.14 -20.27 -28.30
C VAL A 606 -14.84 -19.50 -28.32
N MET A 607 -13.78 -20.14 -27.90
CA MET A 607 -12.44 -19.57 -27.90
C MET A 607 -11.43 -20.53 -28.53
N LEU A 608 -10.59 -20.01 -29.42
CA LEU A 608 -9.45 -20.70 -29.99
C LEU A 608 -8.20 -19.87 -29.72
N GLY A 609 -7.20 -20.49 -29.09
CA GLY A 609 -5.95 -19.84 -28.75
C GLY A 609 -4.75 -20.56 -29.35
N HIS A 610 -3.77 -19.80 -29.79
CA HIS A 610 -2.43 -20.28 -30.16
C HIS A 610 -1.42 -19.42 -29.42
N SER A 611 -0.48 -20.06 -28.72
CA SER A 611 0.58 -19.40 -27.96
C SER A 611 1.93 -19.93 -28.38
N PHE A 612 2.88 -19.03 -28.58
CA PHE A 612 4.30 -19.32 -28.74
C PHE A 612 5.08 -18.63 -27.61
N GLU A 613 5.87 -19.39 -26.88
CA GLU A 613 6.70 -18.88 -25.78
C GLU A 613 8.14 -19.31 -25.96
N LYS A 614 9.07 -18.37 -25.70
CA LYS A 614 10.50 -18.67 -25.53
C LYS A 614 10.99 -18.08 -24.22
N TYR A 615 11.68 -18.92 -23.45
CA TYR A 615 12.32 -18.55 -22.20
C TYR A 615 13.80 -18.87 -22.29
N THR A 616 14.63 -17.90 -21.89
CA THR A 616 16.08 -18.07 -21.77
C THR A 616 16.49 -17.73 -20.34
N TYR A 617 17.40 -18.51 -19.80
CA TYR A 617 17.98 -18.30 -18.48
C TYR A 617 19.47 -18.51 -18.57
N GLU A 618 20.21 -17.54 -18.05
CA GLU A 618 21.65 -17.57 -17.97
C GLU A 618 22.07 -17.27 -16.54
N GLN A 619 23.02 -18.03 -16.03
CA GLN A 619 23.57 -17.82 -14.70
C GLN A 619 25.09 -17.78 -14.82
N PHE A 620 25.66 -16.73 -14.24
CA PHE A 620 27.10 -16.60 -14.05
C PHE A 620 27.40 -16.50 -12.55
N GLY A 621 28.36 -17.27 -12.08
CA GLY A 621 28.85 -17.26 -10.71
C GLY A 621 30.37 -17.22 -10.66
N ALA A 622 30.90 -16.33 -9.84
CA ALA A 622 32.33 -16.25 -9.55
C ALA A 622 32.56 -16.23 -8.03
N LYS A 623 33.58 -16.95 -7.55
CA LYS A 623 33.95 -16.97 -6.15
C LYS A 623 35.45 -16.84 -6.02
N SER A 624 35.90 -16.01 -5.08
CA SER A 624 37.31 -15.92 -4.67
C SER A 624 37.37 -16.09 -3.16
N ASP A 625 38.18 -17.04 -2.69
CA ASP A 625 38.34 -17.31 -1.26
C ASP A 625 39.51 -16.56 -0.63
N ASN A 626 40.37 -15.92 -1.43
CA ASN A 626 41.56 -15.18 -0.99
C ASN A 626 41.65 -13.80 -1.65
N SER A 627 40.61 -13.00 -1.48
CA SER A 627 40.56 -11.67 -2.07
C SER A 627 41.21 -10.63 -1.18
N VAL A 628 42.31 -10.02 -1.65
CA VAL A 628 43.06 -8.97 -0.89
C VAL A 628 42.37 -7.63 -0.93
N SER A 629 41.59 -7.36 -1.99
CA SER A 629 40.96 -6.06 -2.21
C SER A 629 39.78 -6.16 -3.17
N TYR A 630 38.82 -5.28 -2.99
CA TYR A 630 37.69 -5.10 -3.92
C TYR A 630 38.11 -4.84 -5.38
N THR A 631 39.31 -4.32 -5.59
CA THR A 631 39.84 -4.00 -6.91
C THR A 631 40.33 -5.24 -7.70
N HIS A 632 40.60 -6.37 -7.03
CA HIS A 632 41.14 -7.56 -7.67
C HIS A 632 40.15 -8.29 -8.58
N LEU A 633 38.85 -8.26 -8.26
CA LEU A 633 37.82 -8.86 -9.11
C LEU A 633 37.48 -7.99 -10.34
N ARG A 634 37.70 -6.68 -10.28
CA ARG A 634 37.52 -5.80 -11.44
C ARG A 634 38.59 -6.02 -12.52
N ALA A 635 39.80 -6.44 -12.12
CA ALA A 635 40.87 -6.76 -13.07
C ALA A 635 40.57 -8.05 -13.85
N HIS A 636 39.92 -9.03 -13.23
CA HIS A 636 39.50 -10.27 -13.91
C HIS A 636 38.28 -10.11 -14.81
N GLU A 637 37.39 -9.14 -14.53
CA GLU A 637 36.23 -8.82 -15.40
C GLU A 637 36.66 -8.14 -16.71
N THR A 638 37.81 -7.48 -16.73
CA THR A 638 38.33 -6.78 -17.94
C THR A 638 39.17 -7.69 -18.83
N ASP A 639 39.65 -8.81 -18.34
CA ASP A 639 40.46 -9.75 -19.12
C ASP A 639 39.64 -10.90 -19.76
N GLN A 640 38.34 -10.96 -19.53
CA GLN A 640 37.41 -11.91 -20.13
C GLN A 640 36.42 -11.23 -21.11
#